data_1c0a62ff90c6f624638b9ffc50340b63
#
_entry.id   1c0a62ff90c6f624638b9ffc50340b63
#
_cell.length_a   1.000
_cell.length_b   1.000
_cell.length_c   1.000
_cell.angle_alpha   90.00
_cell.angle_beta   90.00
_cell.angle_gamma   90.00
#
_symmetry.space_group_name_H-M   'P 1'
#
loop_
_entity.id
_entity.type
_entity.pdbx_description
1 polymer ?
#
loop_
_entity_poly.entity_id
_entity_poly.type
_entity_poly.pdbx_seq_one_letter_code
_entity_poly.pdbx_strand_id
1 'polypeptide(L)'
;MRILTVVLVLISLVSQAQEPEVDKVRLGYLKNETTSEQVGMAASPDGTHAAFAFRDRTVKVFDVKAGRFIKRFTTSFVNLFDMQLTNDGKLILVEGKQIEIIDWKTEKTLTQFTTTFEITKSTYSDRNNLFAVGQREGWVEVYDLKLLKVINTFQYKKHHVSALAFHPDGKKIAVAVMPLLKEMNPIRLIEIRTGNILVESKKGFYTMAAFDEKGENLVVSSLNTFVTKASIEILNGTSLALTRAVDGKVVWGNNIMPNAGRVSNGKLLAITASRSFNVYDIDAGGIRFTTKSDGIKISGFMSLGVGNENSFPLGNSGKFLINSLGNNINQIYDIKTNAIVGYFFCDSNDDFAVVSRDGRVEGTPEALRKVFWTSIWTSRLSNQRTPLESTFESGFTPRLLSQIMDEDEKTQLAKTTFEVEKVIDKIPALQLKSVNGAAAANGTASATQKQSKVEIAVTQNAQEVTEVKLYQNSKLVKVIPGNGKSLYGFDISLTNSFGELNYFYATASSKSGVESEKVKFTINYKGVTEAKPKLYLVTIGIDKYKNPKYNLNYAQADADGVANVINKQSKSLFQEVVPFSIRNDKAIKANIFAALNQIKTKALEQDMIVVYYAGHGVMSSGAEKEFYIVPHDVTQLYGRDDMLAAKGISASDLRNFASDINAQKQVFILDACQSAGALDALDRGAAEEKAIAQLARSTGTFWITSTGAEQFATEFAKLGHGIFTYALLEGIGGAADTNKDQRLTIRELSTYIENKVPELSEQLKGTAQFPSAYSFGNDFPIAVFEK
;
A
#
# COMPACT_ATOMS: atom_id res chain seq x y z
N MET A 1 43.11 -34.91 -27.37
CA MET A 1 42.88 -33.49 -27.64
C MET A 1 41.58 -33.14 -28.39
N ARG A 2 40.86 -34.09 -28.99
CA ARG A 2 39.55 -33.82 -29.65
C ARG A 2 38.33 -34.10 -28.81
N ILE A 3 38.44 -34.74 -27.66
CA ILE A 3 37.34 -35.04 -26.76
C ILE A 3 37.13 -33.88 -25.73
N LEU A 4 38.19 -33.11 -25.44
CA LEU A 4 38.10 -31.97 -24.53
C LEU A 4 37.43 -30.74 -25.14
N THR A 5 37.50 -30.62 -26.50
CA THR A 5 36.88 -29.49 -27.23
C THR A 5 35.38 -29.66 -27.39
N VAL A 6 34.88 -30.90 -27.48
CA VAL A 6 33.43 -31.19 -27.59
C VAL A 6 32.72 -31.01 -26.23
N VAL A 7 33.43 -31.32 -25.13
CA VAL A 7 32.88 -31.09 -23.77
C VAL A 7 32.79 -29.58 -23.43
N LEU A 8 33.76 -28.79 -23.90
CA LEU A 8 33.73 -27.31 -23.71
C LEU A 8 32.68 -26.61 -24.58
N VAL A 9 32.36 -27.15 -25.77
CA VAL A 9 31.29 -26.62 -26.64
C VAL A 9 29.90 -27.02 -26.12
N LEU A 10 29.77 -28.21 -25.50
CA LEU A 10 28.53 -28.64 -24.88
C LEU A 10 28.24 -27.90 -23.54
N ILE A 11 29.29 -27.49 -22.85
CA ILE A 11 29.15 -26.64 -21.63
C ILE A 11 28.80 -25.19 -22.04
N SER A 12 29.24 -24.70 -23.18
CA SER A 12 28.89 -23.35 -23.68
C SER A 12 27.49 -23.21 -24.27
N LEU A 13 26.84 -24.33 -24.63
CA LEU A 13 25.47 -24.34 -25.17
C LEU A 13 24.38 -24.56 -24.08
N VAL A 14 24.77 -24.88 -22.86
CA VAL A 14 23.84 -24.98 -21.68
C VAL A 14 23.84 -23.71 -20.84
N SER A 15 24.69 -22.72 -21.14
CA SER A 15 24.85 -21.50 -20.32
C SER A 15 24.25 -20.23 -20.91
N GLN A 16 23.12 -20.31 -21.62
CA GLN A 16 22.31 -19.14 -21.96
C GLN A 16 20.88 -19.20 -21.38
N ALA A 17 20.70 -19.85 -20.25
CA ALA A 17 19.76 -19.29 -19.28
C ALA A 17 20.53 -18.14 -18.64
N GLN A 18 20.22 -16.90 -18.96
CA GLN A 18 20.65 -15.75 -18.18
C GLN A 18 20.34 -16.10 -16.72
N GLU A 19 21.40 -16.28 -15.91
CA GLU A 19 21.20 -16.28 -14.47
C GLU A 19 20.44 -14.98 -14.17
N PRO A 20 19.29 -15.04 -13.48
CA PRO A 20 18.59 -13.83 -13.12
C PRO A 20 19.63 -12.99 -12.36
N GLU A 21 19.82 -11.76 -12.81
CA GLU A 21 20.65 -10.76 -12.13
C GLU A 21 20.19 -10.79 -10.66
N VAL A 22 21.09 -11.23 -9.78
CA VAL A 22 20.77 -11.36 -8.35
C VAL A 22 20.52 -9.94 -7.87
N ASP A 23 19.29 -9.61 -7.53
CA ASP A 23 18.95 -8.32 -6.96
C ASP A 23 19.91 -8.08 -5.77
N LYS A 24 20.70 -7.02 -5.84
CA LYS A 24 21.70 -6.68 -4.83
C LYS A 24 21.07 -6.25 -3.51
N VAL A 25 19.76 -5.98 -3.54
CA VAL A 25 19.01 -5.50 -2.39
C VAL A 25 17.74 -6.34 -2.25
N ARG A 26 17.44 -6.79 -1.04
CA ARG A 26 16.20 -7.52 -0.70
C ARG A 26 15.31 -6.72 0.23
N LEU A 27 14.02 -6.95 0.14
CA LEU A 27 13.06 -6.41 1.08
C LEU A 27 12.91 -7.33 2.29
N GLY A 28 12.87 -6.72 3.47
CA GLY A 28 12.54 -7.36 4.73
C GLY A 28 11.48 -6.59 5.48
N TYR A 29 10.93 -7.20 6.52
CA TYR A 29 9.90 -6.62 7.35
C TYR A 29 10.17 -6.87 8.84
N LEU A 30 9.99 -5.84 9.65
CA LEU A 30 10.05 -5.94 11.11
C LEU A 30 8.67 -6.35 11.63
N LYS A 31 8.52 -7.62 12.01
CA LYS A 31 7.29 -8.12 12.63
C LYS A 31 7.19 -7.57 14.05
N ASN A 32 6.17 -6.77 14.31
CA ASN A 32 5.80 -6.37 15.65
C ASN A 32 4.81 -7.39 16.25
N GLU A 33 4.74 -7.49 17.57
CA GLU A 33 3.82 -8.40 18.27
C GLU A 33 2.33 -8.10 17.97
N THR A 34 2.02 -6.87 17.53
CA THR A 34 0.65 -6.43 17.22
C THR A 34 0.21 -6.68 15.77
N THR A 35 1.11 -7.14 14.89
CA THR A 35 0.76 -7.35 13.48
C THR A 35 0.34 -8.78 13.22
N SER A 36 -0.85 -8.94 12.67
CA SER A 36 -1.40 -10.22 12.29
C SER A 36 -0.82 -10.75 10.98
N GLU A 37 -0.65 -12.06 10.88
CA GLU A 37 -0.16 -12.73 9.67
C GLU A 37 -1.22 -12.74 8.58
N GLN A 38 -0.83 -12.42 7.35
CA GLN A 38 -1.68 -12.58 6.17
C GLN A 38 -1.94 -14.06 5.91
N VAL A 39 -3.21 -14.45 5.86
CA VAL A 39 -3.66 -15.84 5.67
C VAL A 39 -4.40 -16.05 4.36
N GLY A 40 -4.77 -14.99 3.65
CA GLY A 40 -5.45 -15.06 2.37
C GLY A 40 -5.22 -13.81 1.53
N MET A 41 -5.35 -13.97 0.22
CA MET A 41 -5.32 -12.90 -0.75
C MET A 41 -6.14 -13.30 -1.98
N ALA A 42 -6.87 -12.35 -2.52
CA ALA A 42 -7.56 -12.49 -3.79
C ALA A 42 -7.52 -11.19 -4.57
N ALA A 43 -7.63 -11.28 -5.89
CA ALA A 43 -7.79 -10.10 -6.72
C ALA A 43 -9.02 -10.25 -7.61
N SER A 44 -9.68 -9.14 -7.92
CA SER A 44 -10.77 -9.14 -8.88
C SER A 44 -10.24 -9.51 -10.27
N PRO A 45 -11.01 -10.26 -11.05
CA PRO A 45 -10.62 -10.66 -12.40
C PRO A 45 -10.27 -9.50 -13.35
N ASP A 46 -10.86 -8.33 -13.14
CA ASP A 46 -10.57 -7.10 -13.89
C ASP A 46 -9.31 -6.34 -13.39
N GLY A 47 -8.72 -6.79 -12.26
CA GLY A 47 -7.53 -6.19 -11.67
C GLY A 47 -7.74 -4.86 -10.95
N THR A 48 -8.99 -4.44 -10.75
CA THR A 48 -9.31 -3.16 -10.12
C THR A 48 -9.18 -3.21 -8.60
N HIS A 49 -9.39 -4.37 -7.99
CA HIS A 49 -9.36 -4.55 -6.54
C HIS A 49 -8.55 -5.77 -6.11
N ALA A 50 -7.95 -5.68 -4.94
CA ALA A 50 -7.32 -6.80 -4.24
C ALA A 50 -7.83 -6.89 -2.80
N ALA A 51 -8.11 -8.11 -2.33
CA ALA A 51 -8.54 -8.34 -0.96
C ALA A 51 -7.48 -9.14 -0.20
N PHE A 52 -7.28 -8.80 1.06
CA PHE A 52 -6.29 -9.42 1.96
C PHE A 52 -6.98 -9.84 3.24
N ALA A 53 -6.74 -11.06 3.68
CA ALA A 53 -7.26 -11.57 4.94
C ALA A 53 -6.13 -11.87 5.91
N PHE A 54 -6.36 -11.61 7.19
CA PHE A 54 -5.39 -11.74 8.25
C PHE A 54 -5.89 -12.69 9.34
N ARG A 55 -4.95 -13.29 10.09
CA ARG A 55 -5.24 -14.25 11.16
C ARG A 55 -6.07 -13.68 12.31
N ASP A 56 -6.07 -12.36 12.50
CA ASP A 56 -6.93 -11.65 13.45
C ASP A 56 -8.38 -11.48 12.96
N ARG A 57 -8.73 -12.15 11.85
CA ARG A 57 -10.05 -12.10 11.18
C ARG A 57 -10.33 -10.81 10.42
N THR A 58 -9.37 -9.92 10.31
CA THR A 58 -9.52 -8.72 9.50
C THR A 58 -9.44 -9.06 8.03
N VAL A 59 -10.37 -8.52 7.25
CA VAL A 59 -10.33 -8.53 5.78
C VAL A 59 -10.28 -7.08 5.31
N LYS A 60 -9.43 -6.81 4.32
CA LYS A 60 -9.28 -5.49 3.71
C LYS A 60 -9.37 -5.58 2.22
N VAL A 61 -10.00 -4.59 1.61
CA VAL A 61 -10.07 -4.45 0.16
C VAL A 61 -9.29 -3.20 -0.27
N PHE A 62 -8.36 -3.41 -1.17
CA PHE A 62 -7.50 -2.39 -1.74
C PHE A 62 -7.98 -2.03 -3.15
N ASP A 63 -8.17 -0.75 -3.43
CA ASP A 63 -8.41 -0.23 -4.78
C ASP A 63 -7.05 0.04 -5.44
N VAL A 64 -6.78 -0.69 -6.52
CA VAL A 64 -5.49 -0.62 -7.22
C VAL A 64 -5.28 0.74 -7.86
N LYS A 65 -6.34 1.33 -8.43
CA LYS A 65 -6.28 2.62 -9.09
C LYS A 65 -6.13 3.77 -8.10
N ALA A 66 -6.89 3.73 -7.00
CA ALA A 66 -6.81 4.72 -5.94
C ALA A 66 -5.54 4.58 -5.08
N GLY A 67 -4.84 3.43 -5.12
CA GLY A 67 -3.63 3.17 -4.37
C GLY A 67 -3.83 3.09 -2.86
N ARG A 68 -5.01 2.63 -2.40
CA ARG A 68 -5.34 2.59 -0.96
C ARG A 68 -6.35 1.51 -0.59
N PHE A 69 -6.43 1.21 0.70
CA PHE A 69 -7.53 0.43 1.26
C PHE A 69 -8.82 1.24 1.25
N ILE A 70 -9.91 0.62 0.75
CA ILE A 70 -11.22 1.24 0.65
C ILE A 70 -12.27 0.60 1.55
N LYS A 71 -11.99 -0.61 2.05
CA LYS A 71 -12.86 -1.35 2.98
C LYS A 71 -12.04 -2.12 4.00
N ARG A 72 -12.60 -2.22 5.22
CA ARG A 72 -12.08 -3.05 6.31
C ARG A 72 -13.25 -3.61 7.10
N PHE A 73 -13.32 -4.93 7.22
CA PHE A 73 -14.34 -5.61 8.01
C PHE A 73 -13.76 -6.88 8.64
N THR A 74 -14.54 -7.54 9.46
CA THR A 74 -14.15 -8.78 10.13
C THR A 74 -14.94 -9.97 9.59
N THR A 75 -14.29 -11.12 9.51
CA THR A 75 -14.89 -12.41 9.15
C THR A 75 -14.86 -13.36 10.34
N SER A 76 -15.62 -14.44 10.28
CA SER A 76 -15.55 -15.54 11.26
C SER A 76 -14.29 -16.40 11.08
N PHE A 77 -13.62 -16.36 9.95
CA PHE A 77 -12.54 -17.24 9.53
C PHE A 77 -11.17 -16.78 10.02
N VAL A 78 -10.30 -17.73 10.33
CA VAL A 78 -8.95 -17.49 10.89
C VAL A 78 -7.86 -18.07 10.00
N ASN A 79 -8.08 -19.29 9.47
CA ASN A 79 -7.11 -20.02 8.66
C ASN A 79 -7.72 -20.37 7.32
N LEU A 80 -7.80 -19.39 6.45
CA LEU A 80 -8.42 -19.56 5.13
C LEU A 80 -7.70 -20.64 4.31
N PHE A 81 -8.50 -21.52 3.72
CA PHE A 81 -8.06 -22.47 2.71
C PHE A 81 -7.99 -21.82 1.34
N ASP A 82 -9.00 -21.02 1.00
CA ASP A 82 -9.10 -20.28 -0.26
C ASP A 82 -9.85 -18.96 -0.08
N MET A 83 -9.59 -18.03 -0.97
CA MET A 83 -10.21 -16.72 -1.04
C MET A 83 -10.32 -16.29 -2.50
N GLN A 84 -11.52 -15.90 -2.93
CA GLN A 84 -11.78 -15.42 -4.29
C GLN A 84 -12.53 -14.10 -4.26
N LEU A 85 -12.17 -13.19 -5.14
CA LEU A 85 -12.84 -11.90 -5.32
C LEU A 85 -13.46 -11.84 -6.71
N THR A 86 -14.73 -11.47 -6.79
CA THR A 86 -15.46 -11.39 -8.05
C THR A 86 -15.57 -9.96 -8.56
N ASN A 87 -15.76 -9.75 -9.87
CA ASN A 87 -15.95 -8.42 -10.45
C ASN A 87 -17.25 -7.74 -9.98
N ASP A 88 -18.28 -8.51 -9.63
CA ASP A 88 -19.57 -7.98 -9.17
C ASP A 88 -19.61 -7.69 -7.65
N GLY A 89 -18.45 -7.74 -6.98
CA GLY A 89 -18.32 -7.30 -5.59
C GLY A 89 -18.54 -8.39 -4.55
N LYS A 90 -18.45 -9.67 -4.90
CA LYS A 90 -18.50 -10.76 -3.94
C LYS A 90 -17.11 -11.20 -3.51
N LEU A 91 -16.96 -11.48 -2.24
CA LEU A 91 -15.80 -12.13 -1.65
C LEU A 91 -16.22 -13.52 -1.18
N ILE A 92 -15.52 -14.55 -1.66
CA ILE A 92 -15.75 -15.95 -1.29
C ILE A 92 -14.62 -16.35 -0.37
N LEU A 93 -14.96 -16.80 0.83
CA LEU A 93 -14.01 -17.28 1.83
C LEU A 93 -14.27 -18.76 2.11
N VAL A 94 -13.21 -19.55 2.21
CA VAL A 94 -13.25 -20.98 2.44
C VAL A 94 -12.35 -21.37 3.61
N GLU A 95 -12.89 -22.05 4.61
CA GLU A 95 -12.13 -22.62 5.73
C GLU A 95 -12.73 -23.97 6.15
N GLY A 96 -11.91 -25.03 6.15
CA GLY A 96 -12.35 -26.34 6.56
C GLY A 96 -13.53 -26.89 5.76
N LYS A 97 -14.74 -26.85 6.33
CA LYS A 97 -16.01 -27.24 5.67
C LYS A 97 -16.90 -26.04 5.35
N GLN A 98 -16.48 -24.85 5.69
CA GLN A 98 -17.30 -23.64 5.60
C GLN A 98 -16.95 -22.84 4.36
N ILE A 99 -17.98 -22.29 3.72
CA ILE A 99 -17.86 -21.33 2.64
C ILE A 99 -18.73 -20.14 3.02
N GLU A 100 -18.18 -18.95 3.01
CA GLU A 100 -18.90 -17.70 3.23
C GLU A 100 -18.78 -16.82 1.99
N ILE A 101 -19.91 -16.28 1.53
CA ILE A 101 -19.96 -15.31 0.44
C ILE A 101 -20.44 -13.99 1.00
N ILE A 102 -19.59 -12.99 0.89
CA ILE A 102 -19.80 -11.63 1.43
C ILE A 102 -19.90 -10.66 0.25
N ASP A 103 -20.87 -9.76 0.29
CA ASP A 103 -20.80 -8.53 -0.49
C ASP A 103 -19.85 -7.56 0.24
N TRP A 104 -18.64 -7.45 -0.26
CA TRP A 104 -17.63 -6.65 0.41
C TRP A 104 -17.92 -5.14 0.36
N LYS A 105 -18.73 -4.67 -0.58
CA LYS A 105 -19.12 -3.24 -0.66
C LYS A 105 -20.05 -2.85 0.48
N THR A 106 -21.02 -3.71 0.78
CA THR A 106 -21.99 -3.51 1.87
C THR A 106 -21.59 -4.21 3.16
N GLU A 107 -20.52 -5.01 3.16
CA GLU A 107 -19.98 -5.79 4.29
C GLU A 107 -20.98 -6.83 4.83
N LYS A 108 -21.94 -7.23 4.01
CA LYS A 108 -22.99 -8.18 4.39
C LYS A 108 -22.68 -9.58 3.90
N THR A 109 -22.80 -10.55 4.79
CA THR A 109 -22.83 -11.96 4.40
C THR A 109 -24.09 -12.22 3.57
N LEU A 110 -23.89 -12.61 2.31
CA LEU A 110 -24.97 -12.94 1.38
C LEU A 110 -25.50 -14.35 1.64
N THR A 111 -24.60 -15.30 1.88
CA THR A 111 -24.92 -16.69 2.19
C THR A 111 -23.72 -17.42 2.80
N GLN A 112 -24.03 -18.52 3.50
CA GLN A 112 -23.03 -19.44 4.02
C GLN A 112 -23.42 -20.87 3.64
N PHE A 113 -22.42 -21.70 3.32
CA PHE A 113 -22.59 -23.10 3.02
C PHE A 113 -21.69 -23.93 3.92
N THR A 114 -22.16 -25.12 4.28
CA THR A 114 -21.40 -26.13 5.03
C THR A 114 -21.35 -27.41 4.23
N THR A 115 -20.15 -27.80 3.81
CA THR A 115 -19.95 -29.06 3.09
C THR A 115 -20.00 -30.28 4.05
N THR A 116 -20.31 -31.45 3.51
CA THR A 116 -20.33 -32.70 4.30
C THR A 116 -18.93 -33.07 4.80
N PHE A 117 -17.92 -32.94 3.96
CA PHE A 117 -16.53 -33.26 4.26
C PHE A 117 -15.64 -32.04 4.13
N GLU A 118 -14.43 -32.16 4.67
CA GLU A 118 -13.42 -31.10 4.58
C GLU A 118 -13.05 -30.80 3.12
N ILE A 119 -12.99 -29.53 2.78
CA ILE A 119 -12.65 -29.04 1.45
C ILE A 119 -11.15 -29.27 1.20
N THR A 120 -10.83 -29.84 0.06
CA THR A 120 -9.46 -30.16 -0.35
C THR A 120 -9.00 -29.40 -1.59
N LYS A 121 -9.94 -28.93 -2.41
CA LYS A 121 -9.71 -28.09 -3.59
C LYS A 121 -10.88 -27.14 -3.79
N SER A 122 -10.59 -26.01 -4.40
CA SER A 122 -11.56 -25.04 -4.86
C SER A 122 -11.18 -24.51 -6.24
N THR A 123 -12.16 -24.06 -6.99
CA THR A 123 -11.94 -23.39 -8.27
C THR A 123 -13.08 -22.40 -8.54
N TYR A 124 -12.74 -21.32 -9.22
CA TYR A 124 -13.64 -20.24 -9.56
C TYR A 124 -13.63 -19.94 -11.05
N SER A 125 -14.78 -19.68 -11.63
CA SER A 125 -14.94 -19.22 -13.01
C SER A 125 -15.70 -17.89 -13.03
N ASP A 126 -14.99 -16.79 -13.20
CA ASP A 126 -15.57 -15.45 -13.33
C ASP A 126 -16.54 -15.36 -14.51
N ARG A 127 -16.10 -15.85 -15.66
CA ARG A 127 -16.85 -15.79 -16.91
C ARG A 127 -18.25 -16.40 -16.79
N ASN A 128 -18.39 -17.42 -15.95
CA ASN A 128 -19.64 -18.19 -15.79
C ASN A 128 -20.33 -17.94 -14.44
N ASN A 129 -19.72 -17.16 -13.54
CA ASN A 129 -20.16 -16.97 -12.16
C ASN A 129 -20.35 -18.28 -11.41
N LEU A 130 -19.42 -19.23 -11.57
CA LEU A 130 -19.45 -20.53 -10.93
C LEU A 130 -18.30 -20.67 -9.94
N PHE A 131 -18.59 -21.30 -8.82
CA PHE A 131 -17.62 -21.72 -7.83
C PHE A 131 -17.77 -23.20 -7.57
N ALA A 132 -16.70 -23.93 -7.37
CA ALA A 132 -16.78 -25.34 -7.03
C ALA A 132 -15.76 -25.71 -5.96
N VAL A 133 -16.14 -26.65 -5.09
CA VAL A 133 -15.24 -27.23 -4.11
C VAL A 133 -15.19 -28.74 -4.27
N GLY A 134 -13.98 -29.28 -4.17
CA GLY A 134 -13.71 -30.69 -4.04
C GLY A 134 -13.41 -31.01 -2.57
N GLN A 135 -13.95 -32.11 -2.07
CA GLN A 135 -13.90 -32.49 -0.67
C GLN A 135 -13.17 -33.82 -0.46
N ARG A 136 -12.89 -34.16 0.79
CA ARG A 136 -12.55 -35.53 1.18
C ARG A 136 -13.68 -36.45 0.72
N GLU A 137 -13.41 -37.74 0.54
CA GLU A 137 -14.34 -38.76 0.06
C GLU A 137 -14.86 -38.54 -1.37
N GLY A 138 -14.20 -37.64 -2.16
CA GLY A 138 -14.44 -37.45 -3.58
C GLY A 138 -15.70 -36.67 -3.94
N TRP A 139 -16.29 -35.98 -2.99
CA TRP A 139 -17.44 -35.12 -3.25
C TRP A 139 -17.02 -33.84 -3.95
N VAL A 140 -17.83 -33.41 -4.89
CA VAL A 140 -17.70 -32.13 -5.59
C VAL A 140 -19.04 -31.41 -5.53
N GLU A 141 -19.04 -30.20 -5.07
CA GLU A 141 -20.20 -29.31 -5.06
C GLU A 141 -19.92 -28.10 -5.96
N VAL A 142 -20.89 -27.77 -6.81
CA VAL A 142 -20.84 -26.64 -7.73
C VAL A 142 -21.91 -25.63 -7.35
N TYR A 143 -21.51 -24.37 -7.24
CA TYR A 143 -22.32 -23.26 -6.80
C TYR A 143 -22.50 -22.24 -7.93
N ASP A 144 -23.73 -21.75 -8.08
CA ASP A 144 -24.04 -20.58 -8.90
C ASP A 144 -23.96 -19.32 -8.01
N LEU A 145 -23.04 -18.43 -8.32
CA LEU A 145 -22.79 -17.22 -7.53
C LEU A 145 -23.80 -16.10 -7.77
N LYS A 146 -24.60 -16.17 -8.85
CA LYS A 146 -25.73 -15.25 -9.08
C LYS A 146 -26.94 -15.66 -8.26
N LEU A 147 -27.22 -16.94 -8.24
CA LEU A 147 -28.36 -17.51 -7.53
C LEU A 147 -28.04 -17.81 -6.07
N LEU A 148 -26.79 -17.75 -5.66
CA LEU A 148 -26.28 -18.05 -4.32
C LEU A 148 -26.75 -19.42 -3.82
N LYS A 149 -26.64 -20.46 -4.66
CA LYS A 149 -27.09 -21.81 -4.34
C LYS A 149 -26.22 -22.90 -4.98
N VAL A 150 -26.27 -24.09 -4.38
CA VAL A 150 -25.72 -25.30 -4.99
C VAL A 150 -26.56 -25.67 -6.19
N ILE A 151 -25.90 -25.84 -7.35
CA ILE A 151 -26.59 -26.26 -8.58
C ILE A 151 -26.41 -27.75 -8.87
N ASN A 152 -25.33 -28.35 -8.39
CA ASN A 152 -25.12 -29.77 -8.46
C ASN A 152 -24.16 -30.28 -7.38
N THR A 153 -24.32 -31.54 -6.98
CA THR A 153 -23.43 -32.26 -6.07
C THR A 153 -23.26 -33.67 -6.62
N PHE A 154 -22.03 -34.12 -6.77
CA PHE A 154 -21.71 -35.46 -7.24
C PHE A 154 -20.51 -36.04 -6.52
N GLN A 155 -20.50 -37.38 -6.36
CA GLN A 155 -19.39 -38.10 -5.74
C GLN A 155 -18.62 -38.87 -6.81
N TYR A 156 -17.31 -38.73 -6.77
CA TYR A 156 -16.43 -39.33 -7.75
C TYR A 156 -15.71 -40.51 -7.11
N LYS A 157 -15.40 -41.17 -6.51
CA LYS A 157 -14.69 -42.18 -5.70
C LYS A 157 -14.45 -41.67 -4.28
N LYS A 158 -14.38 -42.61 -3.34
CA LYS A 158 -14.09 -42.26 -1.92
C LYS A 158 -12.62 -41.87 -1.67
N HIS A 159 -12.13 -40.82 -2.34
CA HIS A 159 -10.78 -40.31 -2.21
C HIS A 159 -10.78 -38.79 -2.25
N HIS A 160 -9.73 -38.16 -1.70
CA HIS A 160 -9.64 -36.70 -1.72
C HIS A 160 -9.61 -36.16 -3.15
N VAL A 161 -10.40 -35.13 -3.43
CA VAL A 161 -10.27 -34.38 -4.69
C VAL A 161 -8.91 -33.71 -4.71
N SER A 162 -8.10 -34.01 -5.70
CA SER A 162 -6.72 -33.55 -5.83
C SER A 162 -6.49 -32.49 -6.92
N ALA A 163 -7.39 -32.45 -7.91
CA ALA A 163 -7.39 -31.40 -8.93
C ALA A 163 -8.82 -31.08 -9.36
N LEU A 164 -9.07 -29.80 -9.62
CA LEU A 164 -10.39 -29.28 -9.99
C LEU A 164 -10.21 -28.07 -10.89
N ALA A 165 -10.88 -28.05 -12.06
CA ALA A 165 -10.82 -26.91 -12.98
C ALA A 165 -12.07 -26.81 -13.83
N PHE A 166 -12.70 -25.63 -13.91
CA PHE A 166 -13.76 -25.35 -14.85
C PHE A 166 -13.25 -25.26 -16.27
N HIS A 167 -13.97 -25.90 -17.18
CA HIS A 167 -13.81 -25.61 -18.60
C HIS A 167 -14.39 -24.21 -18.91
N PRO A 168 -13.76 -23.41 -19.78
CA PRO A 168 -14.22 -22.04 -20.07
C PRO A 168 -15.65 -21.91 -20.62
N ASP A 169 -16.25 -23.02 -21.14
CA ASP A 169 -17.66 -23.03 -21.56
C ASP A 169 -18.68 -22.98 -20.42
N GLY A 170 -18.22 -23.14 -19.17
CA GLY A 170 -19.10 -23.18 -17.99
C GLY A 170 -20.01 -24.38 -17.87
N LYS A 171 -19.89 -25.35 -18.76
CA LYS A 171 -20.76 -26.55 -18.79
C LYS A 171 -20.06 -27.79 -18.24
N LYS A 172 -18.74 -27.77 -18.20
CA LYS A 172 -17.91 -28.91 -17.83
C LYS A 172 -16.90 -28.54 -16.76
N ILE A 173 -16.53 -29.54 -15.98
CA ILE A 173 -15.49 -29.42 -14.94
C ILE A 173 -14.57 -30.64 -15.01
N ALA A 174 -13.27 -30.40 -14.94
CA ALA A 174 -12.27 -31.46 -14.83
C ALA A 174 -12.04 -31.76 -13.35
N VAL A 175 -12.06 -33.05 -12.99
CA VAL A 175 -11.93 -33.55 -11.62
C VAL A 175 -10.93 -34.70 -11.58
N ALA A 176 -9.96 -34.62 -10.67
CA ALA A 176 -9.09 -35.72 -10.31
C ALA A 176 -9.17 -36.00 -8.81
N VAL A 177 -8.94 -37.24 -8.42
CA VAL A 177 -8.89 -37.65 -7.00
C VAL A 177 -7.54 -38.31 -6.70
N MET A 178 -7.08 -38.12 -5.46
CA MET A 178 -5.85 -38.68 -4.98
C MET A 178 -5.95 -40.20 -4.89
N PRO A 179 -5.02 -40.98 -5.46
CA PRO A 179 -5.05 -42.41 -5.37
C PRO A 179 -4.65 -42.91 -3.96
N LEU A 180 -5.22 -44.04 -3.52
CA LEU A 180 -4.69 -44.83 -2.41
C LEU A 180 -3.52 -45.66 -2.93
N LEU A 181 -2.37 -45.51 -2.31
CA LEU A 181 -1.06 -46.21 -2.41
C LEU A 181 -0.71 -47.13 -3.61
N LYS A 182 -1.62 -47.57 -4.46
CA LYS A 182 -1.35 -48.41 -5.65
C LYS A 182 -2.30 -48.19 -6.82
N GLU A 183 -3.39 -47.41 -6.64
CA GLU A 183 -4.34 -47.17 -7.71
C GLU A 183 -4.19 -45.77 -8.32
N MET A 184 -3.71 -45.68 -9.56
CA MET A 184 -3.79 -44.46 -10.35
C MET A 184 -5.21 -44.19 -10.79
N ASN A 185 -5.64 -42.93 -10.68
CA ASN A 185 -6.97 -42.50 -11.12
C ASN A 185 -6.86 -41.61 -12.36
N PRO A 186 -7.80 -41.68 -13.30
CA PRO A 186 -7.87 -40.74 -14.40
C PRO A 186 -8.34 -39.37 -13.91
N ILE A 187 -8.01 -38.32 -14.63
CA ILE A 187 -8.75 -37.07 -14.56
C ILE A 187 -10.01 -37.22 -15.44
N ARG A 188 -11.13 -36.68 -15.00
CA ARG A 188 -12.42 -36.80 -15.66
C ARG A 188 -12.97 -35.45 -16.03
N LEU A 189 -13.51 -35.36 -17.22
CA LEU A 189 -14.32 -34.25 -17.65
C LEU A 189 -15.80 -34.59 -17.39
N ILE A 190 -16.44 -33.81 -16.55
CA ILE A 190 -17.79 -34.06 -16.05
C ILE A 190 -18.70 -32.94 -16.52
N GLU A 191 -19.89 -33.29 -17.01
CA GLU A 191 -20.93 -32.31 -17.28
C GLU A 191 -21.55 -31.81 -15.99
N ILE A 192 -21.44 -30.48 -15.73
CA ILE A 192 -21.85 -29.87 -14.45
C ILE A 192 -23.33 -30.11 -14.18
N ARG A 193 -24.20 -30.00 -15.20
CA ARG A 193 -25.65 -30.08 -15.03
C ARG A 193 -26.14 -31.48 -14.61
N THR A 194 -25.57 -32.53 -15.18
CA THR A 194 -26.01 -33.90 -14.99
C THR A 194 -25.15 -34.71 -14.03
N GLY A 195 -23.88 -34.28 -13.82
CA GLY A 195 -22.87 -35.05 -13.12
C GLY A 195 -22.29 -36.21 -13.96
N ASN A 196 -22.68 -36.36 -15.23
CA ASN A 196 -22.21 -37.42 -16.10
C ASN A 196 -20.74 -37.25 -16.49
N ILE A 197 -20.01 -38.35 -16.44
CA ILE A 197 -18.65 -38.40 -16.96
C ILE A 197 -18.72 -38.41 -18.48
N LEU A 198 -18.12 -37.39 -19.11
CA LEU A 198 -18.07 -37.28 -20.57
C LEU A 198 -16.86 -38.03 -21.12
N VAL A 199 -15.72 -37.86 -20.47
CA VAL A 199 -14.44 -38.41 -20.93
C VAL A 199 -13.54 -38.67 -19.72
N GLU A 200 -12.68 -39.68 -19.81
CA GLU A 200 -11.60 -39.98 -18.86
C GLU A 200 -10.23 -39.95 -19.56
N SER A 201 -9.23 -39.39 -18.86
CA SER A 201 -7.86 -39.46 -19.31
C SER A 201 -7.24 -40.83 -19.05
N LYS A 202 -5.99 -41.00 -19.44
CA LYS A 202 -5.09 -42.02 -18.92
C LYS A 202 -5.02 -41.94 -17.39
N LYS A 203 -4.90 -43.13 -16.75
CA LYS A 203 -4.70 -43.17 -15.29
C LYS A 203 -3.38 -42.51 -14.88
N GLY A 204 -3.42 -41.64 -13.88
CA GLY A 204 -2.28 -40.91 -13.37
C GLY A 204 -2.51 -40.43 -11.93
N PHE A 205 -1.52 -39.76 -11.36
CA PHE A 205 -1.62 -39.09 -10.08
C PHE A 205 -1.61 -37.58 -10.34
N TYR A 206 -2.78 -36.98 -10.43
CA TYR A 206 -2.93 -35.55 -10.79
C TYR A 206 -3.14 -34.71 -9.53
N THR A 207 -2.37 -33.63 -9.38
CA THR A 207 -2.43 -32.71 -8.21
C THR A 207 -2.87 -31.32 -8.59
N MET A 208 -2.81 -30.97 -9.86
CA MET A 208 -3.21 -29.68 -10.41
C MET A 208 -3.88 -29.89 -11.75
N ALA A 209 -4.88 -29.05 -12.05
CA ALA A 209 -5.50 -28.94 -13.36
C ALA A 209 -5.82 -27.48 -13.66
N ALA A 210 -5.61 -27.05 -14.90
CA ALA A 210 -5.95 -25.72 -15.37
C ALA A 210 -6.26 -25.74 -16.88
N PHE A 211 -7.40 -25.24 -17.29
CA PHE A 211 -7.70 -25.04 -18.70
C PHE A 211 -7.04 -23.77 -19.22
N ASP A 212 -6.68 -23.78 -20.50
CA ASP A 212 -6.40 -22.55 -21.20
C ASP A 212 -7.69 -21.72 -21.44
N GLU A 213 -7.54 -20.48 -21.88
CA GLU A 213 -8.65 -19.54 -22.05
C GLU A 213 -9.68 -19.97 -23.09
N LYS A 214 -9.29 -20.82 -24.05
CA LYS A 214 -10.17 -21.35 -25.11
C LYS A 214 -10.77 -22.70 -24.74
N GLY A 215 -10.24 -23.39 -23.74
CA GLY A 215 -10.59 -24.75 -23.39
C GLY A 215 -10.05 -25.81 -24.35
N GLU A 216 -9.09 -25.43 -25.20
CA GLU A 216 -8.46 -26.36 -26.14
C GLU A 216 -7.46 -27.29 -25.47
N ASN A 217 -6.83 -26.81 -24.38
CA ASN A 217 -5.84 -27.53 -23.61
C ASN A 217 -6.21 -27.57 -22.13
N LEU A 218 -6.03 -28.73 -21.52
CA LEU A 218 -6.03 -28.93 -20.07
C LEU A 218 -4.61 -29.27 -19.64
N VAL A 219 -3.98 -28.36 -18.91
CA VAL A 219 -2.66 -28.54 -18.34
C VAL A 219 -2.80 -29.17 -16.97
N VAL A 220 -2.12 -30.27 -16.73
CA VAL A 220 -2.15 -31.01 -15.47
C VAL A 220 -0.74 -31.28 -14.97
N SER A 221 -0.60 -31.36 -13.68
CA SER A 221 0.61 -31.87 -13.04
C SER A 221 0.39 -33.31 -12.61
N SER A 222 1.29 -34.21 -13.02
CA SER A 222 1.20 -35.62 -12.72
C SER A 222 2.46 -36.17 -12.06
N LEU A 223 2.31 -37.20 -11.24
CA LEU A 223 3.37 -38.00 -10.66
C LEU A 223 3.35 -39.41 -11.20
N ASN A 224 4.54 -40.03 -11.31
CA ASN A 224 4.63 -41.45 -11.61
C ASN A 224 4.23 -42.31 -10.38
N THR A 225 4.06 -43.62 -10.61
CA THR A 225 3.63 -44.61 -9.61
C THR A 225 4.48 -44.64 -8.32
N PHE A 226 5.74 -44.24 -8.39
CA PHE A 226 6.65 -44.24 -7.25
C PHE A 226 6.84 -42.86 -6.61
N VAL A 227 6.08 -41.82 -7.03
CA VAL A 227 6.18 -40.44 -6.55
C VAL A 227 7.59 -39.86 -6.71
N THR A 228 8.39 -40.40 -7.64
CA THR A 228 9.79 -40.02 -7.86
C THR A 228 10.01 -39.11 -9.07
N LYS A 229 9.02 -39.07 -9.98
CA LYS A 229 9.06 -38.20 -11.16
C LYS A 229 7.77 -37.41 -11.31
N ALA A 230 7.89 -36.11 -11.27
CA ALA A 230 6.82 -35.18 -11.60
C ALA A 230 6.86 -34.86 -13.10
N SER A 231 5.70 -34.66 -13.73
CA SER A 231 5.57 -34.17 -15.11
C SER A 231 4.47 -33.15 -15.22
N ILE A 232 4.60 -32.27 -16.22
CA ILE A 232 3.48 -31.50 -16.75
C ILE A 232 2.97 -32.22 -17.97
N GLU A 233 1.69 -32.52 -17.99
CA GLU A 233 1.00 -33.08 -19.12
C GLU A 233 0.00 -32.06 -19.69
N ILE A 234 0.01 -31.90 -21.00
CA ILE A 234 -0.97 -31.09 -21.73
C ILE A 234 -1.90 -32.08 -22.40
N LEU A 235 -3.16 -32.03 -21.97
CA LEU A 235 -4.23 -32.88 -22.49
C LEU A 235 -5.10 -32.03 -23.42
N ASN A 236 -5.64 -32.64 -24.45
CA ASN A 236 -6.69 -31.99 -25.26
C ASN A 236 -7.91 -31.70 -24.37
N GLY A 237 -8.39 -30.46 -24.37
CA GLY A 237 -9.43 -30.01 -23.45
C GLY A 237 -10.79 -30.67 -23.59
N THR A 238 -11.03 -31.36 -24.72
CA THR A 238 -12.29 -32.05 -24.98
C THR A 238 -12.15 -33.59 -24.86
N SER A 239 -11.13 -34.19 -25.42
CA SER A 239 -10.93 -35.64 -25.45
C SER A 239 -10.07 -36.16 -24.28
N LEU A 240 -9.39 -35.29 -23.56
CA LEU A 240 -8.40 -35.59 -22.51
C LEU A 240 -7.24 -36.49 -23.03
N ALA A 241 -7.07 -36.58 -24.35
CA ALA A 241 -5.93 -37.26 -24.93
C ALA A 241 -4.66 -36.49 -24.63
N LEU A 242 -3.58 -37.22 -24.29
CA LEU A 242 -2.27 -36.61 -24.05
C LEU A 242 -1.72 -36.02 -25.35
N THR A 243 -1.51 -34.73 -25.38
CA THR A 243 -0.89 -34.03 -26.53
C THR A 243 0.61 -33.81 -26.32
N ARG A 244 1.03 -33.58 -25.10
CA ARG A 244 2.43 -33.33 -24.76
C ARG A 244 2.69 -33.66 -23.27
N ALA A 245 3.88 -34.19 -22.98
CA ALA A 245 4.37 -34.33 -21.61
C ALA A 245 5.79 -33.80 -21.50
N VAL A 246 6.07 -33.15 -20.36
CA VAL A 246 7.39 -32.62 -20.05
C VAL A 246 7.79 -33.08 -18.64
N ASP A 247 9.02 -33.57 -18.51
CA ASP A 247 9.56 -34.03 -17.24
C ASP A 247 9.61 -32.88 -16.23
N GLY A 248 9.03 -33.08 -15.06
CA GLY A 248 8.98 -32.08 -14.02
C GLY A 248 10.32 -31.63 -13.49
N LYS A 249 11.36 -32.50 -13.59
CA LYS A 249 12.74 -32.13 -13.23
C LYS A 249 13.28 -31.05 -14.14
N VAL A 250 12.90 -31.08 -15.43
CA VAL A 250 13.23 -30.01 -16.40
C VAL A 250 12.50 -28.73 -16.08
N VAL A 251 11.24 -28.83 -15.60
CA VAL A 251 10.38 -27.66 -15.30
C VAL A 251 10.68 -27.07 -13.92
N TRP A 252 10.95 -27.92 -12.91
CA TRP A 252 11.03 -27.47 -11.50
C TRP A 252 12.45 -27.53 -10.92
N GLY A 253 13.41 -28.05 -11.66
CA GLY A 253 14.79 -28.27 -11.17
C GLY A 253 14.91 -29.31 -10.07
N ASN A 254 13.80 -29.81 -9.52
CA ASN A 254 13.70 -30.85 -8.52
C ASN A 254 12.36 -31.61 -8.68
N ASN A 255 12.17 -32.69 -7.91
CA ASN A 255 10.92 -33.48 -7.97
C ASN A 255 9.74 -32.88 -7.18
N ILE A 256 9.72 -31.58 -6.97
CA ILE A 256 8.64 -30.89 -6.25
C ILE A 256 7.53 -30.55 -7.24
N MET A 257 6.29 -30.86 -6.87
CA MET A 257 5.12 -30.66 -7.71
C MET A 257 4.41 -29.35 -7.43
N PRO A 258 3.81 -28.74 -8.47
CA PRO A 258 2.88 -27.66 -8.25
C PRO A 258 1.57 -28.21 -7.65
N ASN A 259 1.10 -27.52 -6.63
CA ASN A 259 -0.20 -27.80 -6.00
C ASN A 259 -1.30 -26.93 -6.57
N ALA A 260 -0.95 -25.79 -7.11
CA ALA A 260 -1.88 -24.87 -7.76
C ALA A 260 -1.25 -24.30 -9.04
N GLY A 261 -2.07 -24.05 -10.04
CA GLY A 261 -1.63 -23.50 -11.30
C GLY A 261 -2.78 -22.89 -12.09
N ARG A 262 -2.43 -21.95 -12.97
CA ARG A 262 -3.34 -21.32 -13.92
C ARG A 262 -2.66 -21.20 -15.27
N VAL A 263 -3.41 -21.36 -16.32
CA VAL A 263 -2.96 -21.07 -17.68
C VAL A 263 -3.44 -19.67 -18.07
N SER A 264 -2.53 -18.86 -18.56
CA SER A 264 -2.84 -17.52 -19.06
C SER A 264 -1.87 -17.15 -20.18
N ASN A 265 -2.40 -16.69 -21.30
CA ASN A 265 -1.61 -16.30 -22.50
C ASN A 265 -0.57 -17.36 -22.92
N GLY A 266 -0.96 -18.63 -22.98
CA GLY A 266 -0.09 -19.74 -23.36
C GLY A 266 0.99 -20.09 -22.32
N LYS A 267 0.91 -19.57 -21.10
CA LYS A 267 1.85 -19.83 -20.02
C LYS A 267 1.18 -20.52 -18.84
N LEU A 268 1.80 -21.56 -18.32
CA LEU A 268 1.43 -22.16 -17.05
C LEU A 268 2.13 -21.40 -15.93
N LEU A 269 1.35 -20.85 -15.06
CA LEU A 269 1.76 -20.18 -13.84
C LEU A 269 1.49 -21.15 -12.71
N ALA A 270 2.51 -21.57 -11.99
CA ALA A 270 2.36 -22.63 -11.02
C ALA A 270 3.15 -22.36 -9.72
N ILE A 271 2.55 -22.71 -8.60
CA ILE A 271 3.15 -22.62 -7.27
C ILE A 271 3.41 -24.03 -6.77
N THR A 272 4.63 -24.25 -6.28
CA THR A 272 5.02 -25.51 -5.66
C THR A 272 4.78 -25.49 -4.15
N ALA A 273 4.77 -26.68 -3.53
CA ALA A 273 4.66 -26.82 -2.08
C ALA A 273 5.76 -26.09 -1.28
N SER A 274 6.89 -25.81 -1.91
CA SER A 274 7.99 -24.99 -1.33
C SER A 274 7.74 -23.47 -1.47
N ARG A 275 6.56 -23.06 -1.90
CA ARG A 275 6.20 -21.66 -2.20
C ARG A 275 7.07 -21.01 -3.30
N SER A 276 7.73 -21.79 -4.13
CA SER A 276 8.38 -21.28 -5.31
C SER A 276 7.33 -21.08 -6.42
N PHE A 277 7.37 -19.92 -7.03
CA PHE A 277 6.53 -19.58 -8.17
C PHE A 277 7.32 -19.82 -9.46
N ASN A 278 6.71 -20.49 -10.44
CA ASN A 278 7.33 -20.84 -11.70
C ASN A 278 6.41 -20.48 -12.85
N VAL A 279 6.99 -19.97 -13.93
CA VAL A 279 6.31 -19.72 -15.19
C VAL A 279 6.88 -20.64 -16.25
N TYR A 280 6.04 -21.49 -16.79
CA TYR A 280 6.35 -22.39 -17.88
C TYR A 280 5.62 -21.95 -19.14
N ASP A 281 6.34 -21.76 -20.24
CA ASP A 281 5.76 -21.44 -21.54
C ASP A 281 5.26 -22.73 -22.18
N ILE A 282 3.95 -22.84 -22.37
CA ILE A 282 3.31 -24.05 -22.89
C ILE A 282 3.69 -24.29 -24.34
N ASP A 283 3.77 -23.22 -25.15
CA ASP A 283 4.02 -23.30 -26.57
C ASP A 283 5.50 -23.50 -26.88
N ALA A 284 6.37 -22.71 -26.30
CA ALA A 284 7.81 -22.78 -26.47
C ALA A 284 8.48 -23.91 -25.68
N GLY A 285 7.81 -24.44 -24.66
CA GLY A 285 8.27 -25.63 -23.93
C GLY A 285 9.45 -25.40 -23.01
N GLY A 286 9.51 -24.29 -22.30
CA GLY A 286 10.59 -24.01 -21.36
C GLY A 286 10.18 -23.20 -20.16
N ILE A 287 11.00 -23.26 -19.08
CA ILE A 287 10.85 -22.37 -17.93
C ILE A 287 11.27 -20.97 -18.37
N ARG A 288 10.42 -19.99 -18.10
CA ARG A 288 10.71 -18.57 -18.35
C ARG A 288 11.13 -17.84 -17.10
N PHE A 289 10.67 -18.29 -15.96
CA PHE A 289 10.93 -17.64 -14.68
C PHE A 289 10.78 -18.63 -13.52
N THR A 290 11.64 -18.49 -12.54
CA THR A 290 11.58 -19.23 -11.26
C THR A 290 11.95 -18.28 -10.14
N THR A 291 11.07 -18.11 -9.15
CA THR A 291 11.47 -17.47 -7.90
C THR A 291 12.23 -18.50 -7.08
N LYS A 292 13.49 -18.24 -6.78
CA LYS A 292 14.16 -18.99 -5.72
C LYS A 292 13.56 -18.49 -4.40
N SER A 293 13.01 -19.40 -3.60
CA SER A 293 12.68 -19.11 -2.21
C SER A 293 13.99 -19.00 -1.43
N ASP A 294 14.60 -17.83 -1.46
CA ASP A 294 15.85 -17.61 -0.77
C ASP A 294 15.63 -17.58 0.75
N GLY A 295 16.00 -18.66 1.39
CA GLY A 295 16.49 -18.62 2.75
C GLY A 295 15.50 -18.65 3.90
N ILE A 296 14.18 -18.78 3.69
CA ILE A 296 13.29 -19.15 4.79
C ILE A 296 13.35 -20.68 4.93
N LYS A 297 14.28 -21.18 5.75
CA LYS A 297 14.25 -22.55 6.25
C LYS A 297 12.97 -22.70 7.05
N ILE A 298 11.92 -23.23 6.44
CA ILE A 298 10.81 -23.82 7.18
C ILE A 298 11.35 -25.16 7.70
N SER A 299 11.84 -25.12 8.92
CA SER A 299 12.19 -26.33 9.67
C SER A 299 10.91 -27.07 9.98
N GLY A 300 10.76 -28.25 9.45
CA GLY A 300 9.94 -29.27 10.04
C GLY A 300 8.66 -29.63 9.30
N PHE A 301 8.64 -30.89 8.95
CA PHE A 301 7.52 -31.73 8.52
C PHE A 301 7.08 -31.60 7.07
N MET A 302 7.30 -32.72 6.37
CA MET A 302 6.47 -33.12 5.23
C MET A 302 5.02 -33.26 5.73
N SER A 303 4.31 -32.18 5.73
CA SER A 303 2.88 -32.21 5.75
C SER A 303 2.44 -32.56 4.32
N LEU A 304 1.96 -33.76 4.12
CA LEU A 304 1.01 -34.10 3.05
C LEU A 304 -0.31 -33.35 3.31
N GLY A 305 -0.27 -32.32 4.11
CA GLY A 305 -1.36 -31.45 4.49
C GLY A 305 -1.61 -30.45 3.37
N VAL A 306 -2.80 -30.43 2.91
CA VAL A 306 -3.53 -29.41 2.22
C VAL A 306 -3.13 -28.05 2.81
N GLY A 307 -2.09 -27.42 2.27
CA GLY A 307 -1.56 -26.14 2.74
C GLY A 307 -2.22 -25.01 1.97
N ASN A 308 -2.48 -23.92 2.65
CA ASN A 308 -2.92 -22.66 2.06
C ASN A 308 -1.89 -22.15 1.03
N GLU A 309 -2.10 -22.51 -0.23
CA GLU A 309 -1.24 -22.09 -1.34
C GLU A 309 -2.00 -21.15 -2.27
N ASN A 310 -2.63 -20.15 -1.69
CA ASN A 310 -3.53 -19.26 -2.40
C ASN A 310 -2.86 -17.95 -2.73
N SER A 311 -2.25 -17.91 -3.88
CA SER A 311 -1.72 -16.69 -4.48
C SER A 311 -2.04 -16.72 -5.95
N PHE A 312 -3.20 -16.24 -6.35
CA PHE A 312 -3.53 -16.09 -7.77
C PHE A 312 -4.46 -14.90 -8.00
N PRO A 313 -4.44 -14.42 -9.18
CA PRO A 313 -3.68 -13.31 -9.73
C PRO A 313 -4.41 -11.98 -9.58
N LEU A 314 -3.69 -10.88 -9.60
CA LEU A 314 -4.28 -9.59 -9.94
C LEU A 314 -4.75 -9.62 -11.40
N GLY A 315 -6.07 -9.70 -11.58
CA GLY A 315 -6.75 -9.42 -12.82
C GLY A 315 -6.74 -10.48 -13.90
N ASN A 316 -7.86 -10.55 -14.57
CA ASN A 316 -8.10 -11.38 -15.75
C ASN A 316 -7.43 -10.83 -17.03
N SER A 317 -6.64 -9.75 -16.92
CA SER A 317 -5.90 -9.22 -18.06
C SER A 317 -4.79 -10.15 -18.52
N GLY A 318 -4.49 -11.21 -17.75
CA GLY A 318 -3.36 -12.09 -18.03
C GLY A 318 -2.00 -11.38 -17.98
N LYS A 319 -1.93 -10.18 -17.41
CA LYS A 319 -0.74 -9.33 -17.41
C LYS A 319 0.09 -9.50 -16.15
N PHE A 320 -0.54 -9.51 -14.97
CA PHE A 320 0.15 -9.49 -13.68
C PHE A 320 -0.29 -10.62 -12.77
N LEU A 321 0.64 -11.06 -11.93
CA LEU A 321 0.41 -11.98 -10.82
C LEU A 321 0.92 -11.39 -9.53
N ILE A 322 0.21 -11.62 -8.44
CA ILE A 322 0.75 -11.41 -7.10
C ILE A 322 1.06 -12.75 -6.47
N ASN A 323 2.25 -12.89 -5.94
CA ASN A 323 2.71 -14.05 -5.20
C ASN A 323 3.09 -13.66 -3.78
N SER A 324 2.49 -14.32 -2.77
CA SER A 324 2.84 -14.07 -1.37
C SER A 324 4.15 -14.76 -1.00
N LEU A 325 5.10 -13.98 -0.48
CA LEU A 325 6.37 -14.49 0.05
C LEU A 325 6.26 -14.93 1.53
N GLY A 326 5.10 -14.74 2.14
CA GLY A 326 4.94 -14.76 3.59
C GLY A 326 5.37 -13.42 4.21
N ASN A 327 5.24 -13.31 5.54
CA ASN A 327 5.59 -12.08 6.27
C ASN A 327 4.91 -10.82 5.73
N ASN A 328 3.69 -10.95 5.19
CA ASN A 328 2.88 -9.84 4.66
C ASN A 328 3.50 -9.14 3.42
N ILE A 329 4.51 -9.74 2.79
CA ILE A 329 5.13 -9.24 1.55
C ILE A 329 4.66 -10.08 0.37
N ASN A 330 4.21 -9.40 -0.67
CA ASN A 330 3.73 -10.00 -1.90
C ASN A 330 4.58 -9.49 -3.08
N GLN A 331 4.96 -10.37 -3.99
CA GLN A 331 5.65 -10.01 -5.24
C GLN A 331 4.64 -9.76 -6.35
N ILE A 332 4.87 -8.73 -7.15
CA ILE A 332 4.11 -8.42 -8.35
C ILE A 332 4.95 -8.83 -9.56
N TYR A 333 4.42 -9.78 -10.32
CA TYR A 333 5.09 -10.34 -11.48
C TYR A 333 4.34 -9.97 -12.77
N ASP A 334 5.05 -9.44 -13.74
CA ASP A 334 4.53 -9.15 -15.08
C ASP A 334 4.74 -10.37 -15.98
N ILE A 335 3.62 -10.99 -16.40
CA ILE A 335 3.63 -12.21 -17.23
C ILE A 335 4.21 -11.95 -18.63
N LYS A 336 4.02 -10.75 -19.18
CA LYS A 336 4.48 -10.38 -20.51
C LYS A 336 5.99 -10.23 -20.56
N THR A 337 6.55 -9.51 -19.60
CA THR A 337 7.99 -9.25 -19.53
C THR A 337 8.77 -10.34 -18.82
N ASN A 338 8.10 -11.29 -18.18
CA ASN A 338 8.67 -12.34 -17.32
C ASN A 338 9.58 -11.78 -16.20
N ALA A 339 9.14 -10.73 -15.54
CA ALA A 339 9.93 -10.06 -14.52
C ALA A 339 9.10 -9.72 -13.29
N ILE A 340 9.74 -9.69 -12.12
CA ILE A 340 9.21 -9.03 -10.95
C ILE A 340 9.26 -7.53 -11.24
N VAL A 341 8.12 -6.86 -11.14
CA VAL A 341 8.00 -5.41 -11.37
C VAL A 341 7.86 -4.62 -10.09
N GLY A 342 7.52 -5.28 -8.99
CA GLY A 342 7.43 -4.64 -7.69
C GLY A 342 7.01 -5.60 -6.57
N TYR A 343 6.83 -5.00 -5.41
CA TYR A 343 6.41 -5.68 -4.19
C TYR A 343 5.28 -4.89 -3.53
N PHE A 344 4.38 -5.60 -2.89
CA PHE A 344 3.30 -5.03 -2.10
C PHE A 344 3.36 -5.61 -0.69
N PHE A 345 3.46 -4.75 0.29
CA PHE A 345 3.34 -5.08 1.71
C PHE A 345 2.00 -4.59 2.24
N CYS A 346 1.35 -5.35 3.10
CA CYS A 346 0.22 -4.86 3.89
C CYS A 346 0.14 -5.61 5.22
N ASP A 347 -0.40 -4.94 6.23
CA ASP A 347 -0.67 -5.54 7.54
C ASP A 347 -2.13 -5.32 7.98
N SER A 348 -2.49 -5.87 9.13
CA SER A 348 -3.85 -5.75 9.67
C SER A 348 -4.18 -4.34 10.21
N ASN A 349 -3.22 -3.43 10.33
CA ASN A 349 -3.38 -2.09 10.91
C ASN A 349 -3.56 -0.98 9.87
N ASP A 350 -4.00 -1.31 8.64
CA ASP A 350 -4.14 -0.40 7.49
C ASP A 350 -2.82 0.15 6.94
N ASP A 351 -1.70 -0.40 7.39
CA ASP A 351 -0.39 -0.08 6.84
C ASP A 351 -0.15 -0.85 5.54
N PHE A 352 0.35 -0.15 4.54
CA PHE A 352 0.79 -0.75 3.28
C PHE A 352 2.03 -0.05 2.74
N ALA A 353 2.81 -0.76 1.94
CA ALA A 353 3.88 -0.21 1.13
C ALA A 353 3.92 -0.89 -0.24
N VAL A 354 4.15 -0.11 -1.27
CA VAL A 354 4.45 -0.56 -2.63
C VAL A 354 5.89 -0.22 -2.92
N VAL A 355 6.61 -1.13 -3.54
CA VAL A 355 7.99 -0.92 -3.92
C VAL A 355 8.17 -1.38 -5.35
N SER A 356 8.63 -0.50 -6.25
CA SER A 356 8.98 -0.89 -7.61
C SER A 356 10.35 -1.57 -7.66
N ARG A 357 10.63 -2.24 -8.77
CA ARG A 357 11.92 -2.91 -8.97
C ARG A 357 13.12 -1.96 -8.91
N ASP A 358 12.97 -0.72 -9.37
CA ASP A 358 14.03 0.31 -9.34
C ASP A 358 14.17 0.97 -7.96
N GLY A 359 13.29 0.66 -7.01
CA GLY A 359 13.37 1.10 -5.63
C GLY A 359 12.52 2.32 -5.28
N ARG A 360 11.62 2.74 -6.16
CA ARG A 360 10.59 3.73 -5.80
C ARG A 360 9.65 3.16 -4.77
N VAL A 361 9.10 4.03 -3.95
CA VAL A 361 8.27 3.63 -2.82
C VAL A 361 6.99 4.43 -2.75
N GLU A 362 5.94 3.78 -2.30
CA GLU A 362 4.69 4.39 -1.85
C GLU A 362 4.25 3.66 -0.58
N GLY A 363 3.53 4.33 0.30
CA GLY A 363 2.94 3.66 1.46
C GLY A 363 2.68 4.57 2.63
N THR A 364 2.06 3.99 3.64
CA THR A 364 1.82 4.68 4.92
C THR A 364 3.15 4.92 5.65
N PRO A 365 3.25 6.00 6.43
CA PRO A 365 4.47 6.31 7.17
C PRO A 365 4.96 5.15 8.06
N GLU A 366 4.03 4.40 8.64
CA GLU A 366 4.38 3.27 9.49
C GLU A 366 4.92 2.07 8.70
N ALA A 367 4.30 1.75 7.54
CA ALA A 367 4.81 0.69 6.66
C ALA A 367 6.20 1.03 6.12
N LEU A 368 6.45 2.29 5.72
CA LEU A 368 7.74 2.73 5.22
C LEU A 368 8.86 2.65 6.28
N ARG A 369 8.51 2.69 7.57
CA ARG A 369 9.45 2.46 8.68
C ARG A 369 9.70 0.98 8.98
N LYS A 370 8.67 0.13 8.82
CA LYS A 370 8.73 -1.32 9.12
C LYS A 370 9.36 -2.14 8.01
N VAL A 371 9.12 -1.75 6.74
CA VAL A 371 9.70 -2.39 5.57
C VAL A 371 11.08 -1.80 5.29
N PHE A 372 12.05 -2.64 5.00
CA PHE A 372 13.44 -2.21 4.86
C PHE A 372 14.15 -2.94 3.72
N TRP A 373 15.16 -2.29 3.18
CA TRP A 373 16.14 -2.86 2.29
C TRP A 373 17.22 -3.61 3.08
N THR A 374 17.63 -4.77 2.60
CA THR A 374 18.81 -5.46 3.08
C THR A 374 19.81 -5.59 1.94
N SER A 375 21.03 -5.14 2.14
CA SER A 375 22.12 -5.37 1.18
C SER A 375 22.54 -6.84 1.20
N ILE A 376 22.67 -7.47 0.03
CA ILE A 376 23.13 -8.85 -0.14
C ILE A 376 24.67 -8.89 -0.25
N TRP A 377 25.32 -7.74 -0.31
CA TRP A 377 26.77 -7.63 -0.49
C TRP A 377 27.55 -7.97 0.77
N THR A 378 28.40 -8.95 0.61
CA THR A 378 29.48 -9.45 1.45
C THR A 378 29.14 -10.59 2.41
N SER A 379 29.96 -11.64 2.30
CA SER A 379 30.13 -12.80 3.16
C SER A 379 30.50 -12.49 4.62
N ARG A 380 30.35 -11.25 5.08
CA ARG A 380 30.61 -10.79 6.45
C ARG A 380 29.57 -9.80 6.91
N LEU A 381 28.47 -10.32 7.47
CA LEU A 381 27.73 -9.76 8.61
C LEU A 381 27.49 -8.23 8.69
N SER A 382 27.17 -7.55 7.63
CA SER A 382 26.47 -6.28 7.81
C SER A 382 24.98 -6.51 7.56
N ASN A 383 24.24 -6.87 8.60
CA ASN A 383 22.78 -6.82 8.65
C ASN A 383 22.29 -5.37 8.63
N GLN A 384 22.85 -4.54 7.76
CA GLN A 384 22.41 -3.15 7.66
C GLN A 384 21.03 -3.15 7.02
N ARG A 385 20.04 -2.88 7.82
CA ARG A 385 18.64 -2.70 7.43
C ARG A 385 18.43 -1.23 7.17
N THR A 386 18.00 -0.88 5.97
CA THR A 386 17.67 0.50 5.60
C THR A 386 16.17 0.62 5.42
N PRO A 387 15.44 1.32 6.29
CA PRO A 387 14.00 1.53 6.14
C PRO A 387 13.67 2.16 4.78
N LEU A 388 12.54 1.80 4.19
CA LEU A 388 12.07 2.42 2.95
C LEU A 388 11.91 3.95 3.13
N GLU A 389 11.61 4.38 4.35
CA GLU A 389 11.53 5.80 4.71
C GLU A 389 12.80 6.58 4.35
N SER A 390 13.97 5.94 4.36
CA SER A 390 15.24 6.60 4.01
C SER A 390 15.33 7.03 2.54
N THR A 391 14.58 6.42 1.65
CA THR A 391 14.51 6.75 0.22
C THR A 391 13.29 7.60 -0.14
N PHE A 392 12.50 8.04 0.84
CA PHE A 392 11.23 8.72 0.59
C PHE A 392 11.39 10.00 -0.24
N GLU A 393 12.33 10.86 0.08
CA GLU A 393 12.48 12.16 -0.62
C GLU A 393 12.75 11.99 -2.13
N SER A 394 13.57 11.02 -2.49
CA SER A 394 13.93 10.76 -3.89
C SER A 394 13.00 9.75 -4.56
N GLY A 395 12.55 8.73 -3.82
CA GLY A 395 11.83 7.56 -4.35
C GLY A 395 10.31 7.59 -4.19
N PHE A 396 9.74 8.47 -3.37
CA PHE A 396 8.28 8.48 -3.17
C PHE A 396 7.53 8.78 -4.46
N THR A 397 6.62 7.90 -4.81
CA THR A 397 5.84 7.97 -6.04
C THR A 397 4.39 7.59 -5.70
N PRO A 398 3.47 8.56 -5.64
CA PRO A 398 2.06 8.30 -5.36
C PRO A 398 1.43 7.38 -6.41
N ARG A 399 0.53 6.50 -5.99
CA ARG A 399 -0.15 5.50 -6.84
C ARG A 399 0.81 4.59 -7.59
N LEU A 400 1.93 4.25 -6.96
CA LEU A 400 2.98 3.46 -7.57
C LEU A 400 2.47 2.10 -8.06
N LEU A 401 1.54 1.46 -7.33
CA LEU A 401 0.95 0.19 -7.76
C LEU A 401 0.20 0.33 -9.09
N SER A 402 -0.63 1.37 -9.23
CA SER A 402 -1.33 1.67 -10.49
C SER A 402 -0.33 1.89 -11.62
N GLN A 403 0.69 2.71 -11.38
CA GLN A 403 1.71 3.02 -12.36
C GLN A 403 2.55 1.80 -12.79
N ILE A 404 2.81 0.86 -11.87
CA ILE A 404 3.51 -0.40 -12.19
C ILE A 404 2.61 -1.30 -13.06
N MET A 405 1.31 -1.28 -12.84
CA MET A 405 0.35 -2.19 -13.48
C MET A 405 -0.26 -1.65 -14.77
N ASP A 406 -0.21 -0.34 -15.02
CA ASP A 406 -0.66 0.29 -16.25
C ASP A 406 0.50 0.40 -17.27
N GLU A 407 0.29 -0.03 -18.51
CA GLU A 407 1.36 -0.03 -19.53
C GLU A 407 1.75 1.37 -20.01
N ASP A 408 0.79 2.30 -20.05
CA ASP A 408 1.04 3.67 -20.47
C ASP A 408 1.76 4.45 -19.37
N GLU A 409 1.32 4.30 -18.13
CA GLU A 409 1.97 4.88 -16.94
C GLU A 409 3.35 4.27 -16.68
N LYS A 410 3.53 2.96 -16.90
CA LYS A 410 4.82 2.27 -16.81
C LYS A 410 5.86 2.85 -17.77
N THR A 411 5.43 3.28 -18.97
CA THR A 411 6.29 3.96 -19.93
C THR A 411 6.75 5.33 -19.42
N GLN A 412 5.93 6.03 -18.65
CA GLN A 412 6.30 7.29 -18.00
C GLN A 412 7.27 7.04 -16.83
N LEU A 413 7.05 6.03 -16.01
CA LEU A 413 8.00 5.62 -14.96
C LEU A 413 9.39 5.33 -15.53
N ALA A 414 9.47 4.67 -16.68
CA ALA A 414 10.74 4.33 -17.32
C ALA A 414 11.55 5.56 -17.81
N LYS A 415 10.92 6.73 -17.97
CA LYS A 415 11.60 7.97 -18.37
C LYS A 415 12.43 8.61 -17.26
N THR A 416 12.12 8.30 -16.00
CA THR A 416 12.85 8.79 -14.84
C THR A 416 13.57 7.63 -14.17
N THR A 417 14.90 7.63 -14.17
CA THR A 417 15.69 6.58 -13.54
C THR A 417 15.86 6.86 -12.05
N PHE A 418 15.37 5.97 -11.21
CA PHE A 418 15.72 5.87 -9.80
C PHE A 418 16.41 4.52 -9.59
N GLU A 419 17.57 4.49 -8.99
CA GLU A 419 18.31 3.26 -8.75
C GLU A 419 18.70 3.20 -7.27
N VAL A 420 17.91 2.50 -6.47
CA VAL A 420 18.14 2.38 -5.03
C VAL A 420 19.53 1.85 -4.70
N GLU A 421 20.08 0.97 -5.51
CA GLU A 421 21.42 0.41 -5.32
C GLU A 421 22.54 1.45 -5.38
N LYS A 422 22.36 2.53 -6.14
CA LYS A 422 23.34 3.62 -6.28
C LYS A 422 23.31 4.62 -5.14
N VAL A 423 22.21 4.66 -4.41
CA VAL A 423 21.99 5.67 -3.36
C VAL A 423 22.09 5.10 -1.95
N ILE A 424 21.82 3.80 -1.77
CA ILE A 424 21.76 3.17 -0.45
C ILE A 424 23.12 3.20 0.30
N ASP A 425 24.24 3.08 -0.43
CA ASP A 425 25.58 3.13 0.14
C ASP A 425 26.02 4.54 0.57
N LYS A 426 25.26 5.57 0.16
CA LYS A 426 25.53 7.00 0.45
C LYS A 426 24.72 7.53 1.62
N ILE A 427 23.96 6.69 2.28
CA ILE A 427 23.14 7.06 3.43
C ILE A 427 24.06 7.47 4.58
N PRO A 428 23.89 8.66 5.17
CA PRO A 428 24.65 9.05 6.35
C PRO A 428 24.25 8.22 7.57
N ALA A 429 25.18 7.98 8.50
CA ALA A 429 24.89 7.43 9.80
C ALA A 429 25.08 8.46 10.89
N LEU A 430 24.13 8.56 11.81
CA LEU A 430 24.11 9.53 12.90
C LEU A 430 24.22 8.84 14.26
N GLN A 431 24.71 9.59 15.25
CA GLN A 431 24.70 9.19 16.65
C GLN A 431 24.50 10.42 17.56
N LEU A 432 23.71 10.26 18.62
CA LEU A 432 23.65 11.26 19.70
C LEU A 432 25.00 11.30 20.43
N LYS A 433 25.65 12.44 20.43
CA LYS A 433 26.94 12.66 21.11
C LYS A 433 26.76 13.09 22.55
N SER A 434 25.95 14.15 22.75
CA SER A 434 25.73 14.70 24.08
C SER A 434 24.44 15.53 24.17
N VAL A 435 23.95 15.71 25.40
CA VAL A 435 22.93 16.67 25.77
C VAL A 435 23.54 17.51 26.90
N ASN A 436 23.64 18.84 26.71
CA ASN A 436 24.27 19.75 27.65
C ASN A 436 25.71 19.33 28.05
N GLY A 437 26.48 18.75 27.12
CA GLY A 437 27.84 18.27 27.32
C GLY A 437 27.95 16.90 28.00
N ALA A 438 26.85 16.30 28.45
CA ALA A 438 26.81 14.96 29.06
C ALA A 438 26.34 13.90 28.07
N ALA A 439 26.90 12.70 28.14
CA ALA A 439 26.41 11.57 27.36
C ALA A 439 25.03 11.14 27.85
N ALA A 440 24.09 10.89 26.94
CA ALA A 440 22.76 10.38 27.30
C ALA A 440 22.84 8.88 27.60
N ALA A 441 22.38 8.47 28.78
CA ALA A 441 22.31 7.08 29.18
C ALA A 441 21.12 6.40 28.45
N ASN A 442 21.41 5.38 27.64
CA ASN A 442 20.39 4.66 26.87
C ASN A 442 19.45 5.60 26.06
N GLY A 443 20.01 6.68 25.51
CA GLY A 443 19.22 7.66 24.75
C GLY A 443 18.33 8.55 25.60
N THR A 444 18.46 8.60 26.93
CA THR A 444 17.69 9.47 27.81
C THR A 444 18.58 10.45 28.55
N ALA A 445 18.20 11.70 28.57
CA ALA A 445 18.84 12.77 29.35
C ALA A 445 17.80 13.47 30.24
N SER A 446 18.26 14.27 31.22
CA SER A 446 17.40 15.11 32.05
C SER A 446 17.88 16.55 32.00
N ALA A 447 16.94 17.50 32.04
CA ALA A 447 17.21 18.91 32.08
C ALA A 447 16.25 19.63 33.05
N THR A 448 16.75 20.63 33.76
CA THR A 448 15.97 21.52 34.62
C THR A 448 15.80 22.90 33.98
N GLN A 449 16.60 23.24 32.99
CA GLN A 449 16.50 24.50 32.28
C GLN A 449 15.76 24.30 30.95
N LYS A 450 14.96 25.30 30.56
CA LYS A 450 14.21 25.28 29.30
C LYS A 450 15.15 25.25 28.10
N GLN A 451 16.25 25.98 28.14
CA GLN A 451 17.25 26.00 27.06
C GLN A 451 18.25 24.85 27.24
N SER A 452 18.47 24.09 26.19
CA SER A 452 19.38 22.95 26.20
C SER A 452 20.15 22.85 24.87
N LYS A 453 21.32 22.25 24.92
CA LYS A 453 22.16 22.00 23.73
C LYS A 453 22.23 20.51 23.44
N VAL A 454 21.95 20.13 22.18
CA VAL A 454 22.06 18.75 21.68
C VAL A 454 23.19 18.69 20.65
N GLU A 455 24.05 17.71 20.76
CA GLU A 455 25.11 17.46 19.79
C GLU A 455 24.91 16.10 19.10
N ILE A 456 24.85 16.15 17.75
CA ILE A 456 24.67 14.99 16.87
C ILE A 456 25.96 14.78 16.07
N ALA A 457 26.54 13.58 16.16
CA ALA A 457 27.69 13.18 15.38
C ALA A 457 27.25 12.45 14.11
N VAL A 458 27.90 12.76 12.98
CA VAL A 458 27.82 12.00 11.73
C VAL A 458 28.96 11.00 11.74
N THR A 459 28.65 9.73 11.81
CA THR A 459 29.65 8.63 11.95
C THR A 459 30.07 8.01 10.62
N GLN A 460 29.22 8.17 9.56
CA GLN A 460 29.50 7.69 8.21
C GLN A 460 29.00 8.68 7.17
N ASN A 461 29.67 8.75 6.03
CA ASN A 461 29.30 9.56 4.86
C ASN A 461 29.11 11.08 5.15
N ALA A 462 29.91 11.65 6.05
CA ALA A 462 29.78 13.06 6.43
C ALA A 462 29.89 14.04 5.24
N GLN A 463 30.70 13.73 4.22
CA GLN A 463 30.83 14.56 3.02
C GLN A 463 29.62 14.52 2.11
N GLU A 464 28.76 13.51 2.24
CA GLU A 464 27.51 13.42 1.49
C GLU A 464 26.39 14.25 2.11
N VAL A 465 26.51 14.65 3.38
CA VAL A 465 25.47 15.38 4.12
C VAL A 465 25.22 16.76 3.54
N THR A 466 23.97 17.02 3.15
CA THR A 466 23.49 18.35 2.70
C THR A 466 22.86 19.14 3.82
N GLU A 467 22.23 18.47 4.78
CA GLU A 467 21.62 19.08 5.95
C GLU A 467 21.45 18.06 7.09
N VAL A 468 21.47 18.54 8.31
CA VAL A 468 21.08 17.78 9.50
C VAL A 468 19.87 18.44 10.13
N LYS A 469 18.82 17.64 10.34
CA LYS A 469 17.52 18.06 10.85
C LYS A 469 17.33 17.54 12.28
N LEU A 470 16.80 18.38 13.15
CA LEU A 470 16.38 17.97 14.49
C LEU A 470 14.89 18.18 14.63
N TYR A 471 14.20 17.15 15.12
CA TYR A 471 12.78 17.15 15.41
C TYR A 471 12.54 16.98 16.89
N GLN A 472 11.60 17.74 17.43
CA GLN A 472 11.13 17.65 18.81
C GLN A 472 9.62 17.38 18.80
N ASN A 473 9.19 16.34 19.50
CA ASN A 473 7.78 15.91 19.55
C ASN A 473 7.18 15.76 18.14
N SER A 474 8.00 15.23 17.24
CA SER A 474 7.79 15.02 15.80
C SER A 474 7.86 16.25 14.90
N LYS A 475 7.75 17.46 15.41
CA LYS A 475 7.89 18.70 14.64
C LYS A 475 9.36 19.01 14.35
N LEU A 476 9.68 19.44 13.14
CA LEU A 476 10.99 20.00 12.78
C LEU A 476 11.22 21.29 13.57
N VAL A 477 12.28 21.31 14.38
CA VAL A 477 12.62 22.50 15.18
C VAL A 477 13.89 23.19 14.71
N LYS A 478 14.78 22.48 14.01
CA LYS A 478 16.02 23.09 13.50
C LYS A 478 16.59 22.31 12.32
N VAL A 479 17.11 23.06 11.35
CA VAL A 479 17.92 22.55 10.23
C VAL A 479 19.28 23.21 10.26
N ILE A 480 20.33 22.43 10.13
CA ILE A 480 21.70 22.94 9.98
C ILE A 480 22.22 22.45 8.64
N PRO A 481 22.65 23.35 7.72
CA PRO A 481 23.24 22.96 6.44
C PRO A 481 24.46 22.06 6.64
N GLY A 482 24.59 21.06 5.80
CA GLY A 482 25.75 20.17 5.74
C GLY A 482 26.99 20.94 5.27
N ASN A 483 28.09 20.74 5.96
CA ASN A 483 29.37 21.42 5.66
C ASN A 483 30.55 20.44 5.71
N GLY A 484 30.28 19.13 5.60
CA GLY A 484 31.32 18.11 5.69
C GLY A 484 31.85 17.84 7.11
N LYS A 485 31.36 18.54 8.12
CA LYS A 485 31.74 18.30 9.52
C LYS A 485 31.10 17.02 10.04
N SER A 486 31.75 16.43 11.04
CA SER A 486 31.25 15.23 11.71
C SER A 486 30.44 15.51 13.00
N LEU A 487 30.28 16.80 13.38
CA LEU A 487 29.57 17.20 14.60
C LEU A 487 28.69 18.41 14.36
N TYR A 488 27.42 18.34 14.78
CA TYR A 488 26.40 19.38 14.65
C TYR A 488 25.76 19.66 16.01
N GLY A 489 25.78 20.94 16.44
CA GLY A 489 25.22 21.40 17.71
C GLY A 489 23.90 22.13 17.50
N PHE A 490 22.88 21.80 18.30
CA PHE A 490 21.54 22.35 18.23
C PHE A 490 21.18 22.99 19.57
N ASP A 491 20.90 24.30 19.55
CA ASP A 491 20.28 24.98 20.69
C ASP A 491 18.75 24.80 20.57
N ILE A 492 18.14 24.26 21.62
CA ILE A 492 16.72 23.87 21.64
C ILE A 492 16.02 24.45 22.87
N SER A 493 14.69 24.60 22.75
CA SER A 493 13.80 24.98 23.85
C SER A 493 12.95 23.79 24.24
N LEU A 494 13.00 23.35 25.50
CA LEU A 494 12.18 22.23 26.00
C LEU A 494 10.79 22.73 26.36
N THR A 495 9.80 21.82 26.32
CA THR A 495 8.40 22.13 26.62
C THR A 495 7.76 21.02 27.45
N ASN A 496 6.74 21.34 28.22
CA ASN A 496 5.90 20.38 28.96
C ASN A 496 4.55 20.13 28.27
N SER A 497 4.38 20.59 26.99
CA SER A 497 3.11 20.46 26.27
C SER A 497 2.66 19.02 25.97
N PHE A 498 3.59 18.07 26.08
CA PHE A 498 3.33 16.63 25.96
C PHE A 498 3.73 15.85 27.23
N GLY A 499 3.72 16.50 28.38
CA GLY A 499 4.26 15.99 29.63
C GLY A 499 5.75 16.34 29.79
N GLU A 500 6.41 15.77 30.82
CA GLU A 500 7.83 16.06 31.11
C GLU A 500 8.79 15.51 30.03
N LEU A 501 8.39 14.49 29.25
CA LEU A 501 9.22 13.87 28.24
C LEU A 501 9.13 14.60 26.92
N ASN A 502 10.27 15.14 26.48
CA ASN A 502 10.45 15.67 25.14
C ASN A 502 11.12 14.58 24.26
N TYR A 503 10.42 14.15 23.23
CA TYR A 503 10.87 13.14 22.30
C TYR A 503 11.59 13.80 21.12
N PHE A 504 12.83 13.38 20.89
CA PHE A 504 13.64 13.88 19.79
C PHE A 504 14.00 12.79 18.82
N TYR A 505 14.17 13.20 17.58
CA TYR A 505 14.98 12.45 16.62
C TYR A 505 15.73 13.41 15.70
N ALA A 506 16.90 12.94 15.25
CA ALA A 506 17.69 13.65 14.24
C ALA A 506 17.82 12.79 12.99
N THR A 507 17.86 13.44 11.83
CA THR A 507 18.14 12.83 10.53
C THR A 507 19.15 13.69 9.75
N ALA A 508 19.82 13.08 8.78
CA ALA A 508 20.68 13.78 7.83
C ALA A 508 20.31 13.42 6.39
N SER A 509 20.11 14.40 5.55
CA SER A 509 19.89 14.22 4.11
C SER A 509 21.23 14.19 3.37
N SER A 510 21.32 13.35 2.32
CA SER A 510 22.52 13.27 1.48
C SER A 510 22.32 13.99 0.13
N LYS A 511 23.42 14.21 -0.60
CA LYS A 511 23.41 14.76 -1.98
C LYS A 511 22.63 13.89 -2.96
N SER A 512 22.50 12.59 -2.69
CA SER A 512 21.71 11.64 -3.49
C SER A 512 20.23 11.61 -3.14
N GLY A 513 19.76 12.50 -2.25
CA GLY A 513 18.34 12.59 -1.86
C GLY A 513 17.87 11.46 -0.94
N VAL A 514 18.78 10.74 -0.28
CA VAL A 514 18.43 9.75 0.74
C VAL A 514 18.70 10.29 2.13
N GLU A 515 17.95 9.78 3.10
CA GLU A 515 17.99 10.26 4.48
C GLU A 515 18.50 9.15 5.42
N SER A 516 19.25 9.55 6.45
CA SER A 516 19.73 8.63 7.48
C SER A 516 18.59 7.98 8.26
N GLU A 517 18.89 6.89 8.95
CA GLU A 517 18.03 6.43 10.02
C GLU A 517 17.86 7.49 11.10
N LYS A 518 16.73 7.46 11.79
CA LYS A 518 16.41 8.38 12.89
C LYS A 518 17.20 8.03 14.14
N VAL A 519 18.04 8.94 14.59
CA VAL A 519 18.64 8.86 15.93
C VAL A 519 17.64 9.38 16.94
N LYS A 520 17.00 8.48 17.68
CA LYS A 520 15.95 8.80 18.66
C LYS A 520 16.53 8.96 20.05
N PHE A 521 16.06 9.95 20.79
CA PHE A 521 16.40 10.17 22.19
C PHE A 521 15.30 10.96 22.91
N THR A 522 15.36 10.98 24.24
CA THR A 522 14.40 11.70 25.07
C THR A 522 15.13 12.62 26.04
N ILE A 523 14.52 13.78 26.34
CA ILE A 523 14.95 14.66 27.40
C ILE A 523 13.80 14.84 28.38
N ASN A 524 13.99 14.40 29.61
CA ASN A 524 13.04 14.63 30.70
C ASN A 524 13.26 16.06 31.23
N TYR A 525 12.28 16.92 31.01
CA TYR A 525 12.32 18.32 31.41
C TYR A 525 11.48 18.52 32.66
N LYS A 526 12.15 18.73 33.80
CA LYS A 526 11.55 19.00 35.11
C LYS A 526 11.40 20.51 35.37
N GLY A 527 10.94 21.24 34.40
CA GLY A 527 10.73 22.68 34.47
C GLY A 527 9.33 23.07 35.03
N VAL A 528 9.03 24.36 34.93
CA VAL A 528 7.74 24.93 35.39
C VAL A 528 6.63 24.44 34.48
N THR A 529 5.47 24.11 35.05
CA THR A 529 4.24 23.77 34.29
C THR A 529 3.85 24.94 33.40
N GLU A 530 3.69 24.68 32.08
CA GLU A 530 3.30 25.69 31.09
C GLU A 530 1.82 26.08 31.27
N ALA A 531 1.49 27.30 30.86
CA ALA A 531 0.11 27.77 30.82
C ALA A 531 -0.70 26.94 29.82
N LYS A 532 -2.03 26.90 29.99
CA LYS A 532 -2.94 26.27 29.06
C LYS A 532 -2.70 26.81 27.64
N PRO A 533 -2.57 25.97 26.59
CA PRO A 533 -2.22 26.40 25.26
C PRO A 533 -3.29 27.28 24.61
N LYS A 534 -2.90 28.09 23.63
CA LYS A 534 -3.80 28.80 22.72
C LYS A 534 -3.93 28.04 21.40
N LEU A 535 -5.08 28.20 20.76
CA LEU A 535 -5.29 27.76 19.38
C LEU A 535 -5.31 28.97 18.44
N TYR A 536 -4.37 29.04 17.52
CA TYR A 536 -4.38 29.98 16.39
C TYR A 536 -5.09 29.31 15.22
N LEU A 537 -6.25 29.86 14.84
CA LEU A 537 -7.10 29.30 13.81
C LEU A 537 -7.13 30.23 12.59
N VAL A 538 -6.42 29.83 11.53
CA VAL A 538 -6.43 30.54 10.25
C VAL A 538 -7.40 29.84 9.32
N THR A 539 -8.43 30.56 8.85
CA THR A 539 -9.40 30.05 7.87
C THR A 539 -9.44 30.95 6.67
N ILE A 540 -9.15 30.38 5.48
CA ILE A 540 -9.09 31.10 4.22
C ILE A 540 -10.13 30.50 3.28
N GLY A 541 -11.03 31.34 2.71
CA GLY A 541 -12.04 30.90 1.77
C GLY A 541 -12.20 31.88 0.62
N ILE A 542 -12.08 31.39 -0.62
CA ILE A 542 -12.07 32.23 -1.82
C ILE A 542 -13.13 31.73 -2.83
N ASP A 543 -14.32 32.33 -2.79
CA ASP A 543 -15.36 32.14 -3.81
C ASP A 543 -15.16 33.05 -5.01
N LYS A 544 -14.68 34.27 -4.78
CA LYS A 544 -14.57 35.32 -5.79
C LYS A 544 -13.10 35.58 -6.08
N TYR A 545 -12.68 35.20 -7.28
CA TYR A 545 -11.35 35.47 -7.81
C TYR A 545 -11.37 36.75 -8.67
N LYS A 546 -10.25 37.41 -8.79
CA LYS A 546 -10.10 38.57 -9.67
C LYS A 546 -10.41 38.23 -11.14
N ASN A 547 -10.14 36.98 -11.55
CA ASN A 547 -10.62 36.40 -12.78
C ASN A 547 -11.92 35.60 -12.51
N PRO A 548 -13.12 36.08 -12.92
CA PRO A 548 -14.38 35.41 -12.61
C PRO A 548 -14.52 33.98 -13.14
N LYS A 549 -13.68 33.56 -14.10
CA LYS A 549 -13.64 32.18 -14.59
C LYS A 549 -13.22 31.16 -13.54
N TYR A 550 -12.59 31.63 -12.48
CA TYR A 550 -12.13 30.80 -11.38
C TYR A 550 -13.02 30.89 -10.15
N ASN A 551 -14.18 31.55 -10.25
CA ASN A 551 -15.07 31.63 -9.08
C ASN A 551 -15.58 30.25 -8.66
N LEU A 552 -15.70 30.08 -7.34
CA LEU A 552 -16.29 28.93 -6.65
C LEU A 552 -17.58 29.37 -5.96
N ASN A 553 -18.33 28.42 -5.38
CA ASN A 553 -19.63 28.72 -4.79
C ASN A 553 -19.66 28.57 -3.25
N TYR A 554 -18.81 27.71 -2.68
CA TYR A 554 -18.91 27.34 -1.26
C TYR A 554 -17.62 27.52 -0.44
N ALA A 555 -16.50 27.93 -1.05
CA ALA A 555 -15.23 28.04 -0.34
C ALA A 555 -15.27 29.00 0.85
N GLN A 556 -16.04 30.10 0.76
CA GLN A 556 -16.27 30.98 1.90
C GLN A 556 -17.13 30.32 2.97
N ALA A 557 -18.25 29.68 2.57
CA ALA A 557 -19.14 28.98 3.50
C ALA A 557 -18.40 27.83 4.24
N ASP A 558 -17.55 27.12 3.51
CA ASP A 558 -16.69 26.07 4.05
C ASP A 558 -15.73 26.59 5.12
N ALA A 559 -15.03 27.68 4.81
CA ALA A 559 -14.11 28.31 5.77
C ALA A 559 -14.84 28.89 6.99
N ASP A 560 -16.06 29.39 6.83
CA ASP A 560 -16.89 29.88 7.96
C ASP A 560 -17.41 28.72 8.80
N GLY A 561 -17.85 27.63 8.18
CA GLY A 561 -18.28 26.41 8.85
C GLY A 561 -17.16 25.82 9.71
N VAL A 562 -15.97 25.68 9.15
CA VAL A 562 -14.78 25.15 9.88
C VAL A 562 -14.39 26.08 11.03
N ALA A 563 -14.38 27.40 10.83
CA ALA A 563 -14.10 28.36 11.90
C ALA A 563 -15.08 28.20 13.07
N ASN A 564 -16.38 28.06 12.77
CA ASN A 564 -17.43 27.93 13.76
C ASN A 564 -17.34 26.62 14.56
N VAL A 565 -17.19 25.48 13.86
CA VAL A 565 -17.17 24.16 14.52
C VAL A 565 -15.92 24.00 15.38
N ILE A 566 -14.73 24.38 14.88
CA ILE A 566 -13.49 24.31 15.66
C ILE A 566 -13.57 25.23 16.87
N ASN A 567 -13.99 26.50 16.70
CA ASN A 567 -14.14 27.43 17.81
C ASN A 567 -15.09 26.88 18.88
N LYS A 568 -16.18 26.22 18.50
CA LYS A 568 -17.12 25.60 19.43
C LYS A 568 -16.52 24.43 20.18
N GLN A 569 -15.94 23.46 19.47
CA GLN A 569 -15.53 22.17 20.03
C GLN A 569 -14.16 22.18 20.70
N SER A 570 -13.35 23.23 20.47
CA SER A 570 -11.98 23.30 21.01
C SER A 570 -11.87 24.15 22.27
N LYS A 571 -12.92 24.85 22.71
CA LYS A 571 -12.88 25.79 23.84
C LYS A 571 -12.36 25.19 25.15
N SER A 572 -12.72 23.94 25.44
CA SER A 572 -12.30 23.27 26.69
C SER A 572 -10.81 22.87 26.65
N LEU A 573 -10.21 22.72 25.50
CA LEU A 573 -8.80 22.35 25.34
C LEU A 573 -7.83 23.53 25.45
N PHE A 574 -8.27 24.73 25.07
CA PHE A 574 -7.41 25.90 24.94
C PHE A 574 -7.81 27.01 25.90
N GLN A 575 -6.82 27.84 26.30
CA GLN A 575 -7.06 29.07 27.01
C GLN A 575 -7.89 30.05 26.18
N GLU A 576 -7.55 30.11 24.87
CA GLU A 576 -8.15 31.03 23.91
C GLU A 576 -8.05 30.42 22.52
N VAL A 577 -9.10 30.65 21.72
CA VAL A 577 -9.05 30.45 20.26
C VAL A 577 -8.88 31.80 19.59
N VAL A 578 -7.76 32.02 18.89
CA VAL A 578 -7.41 33.28 18.22
C VAL A 578 -7.70 33.13 16.74
N PRO A 579 -8.82 33.67 16.21
CA PRO A 579 -9.22 33.47 14.82
C PRO A 579 -8.54 34.48 13.87
N PHE A 580 -8.15 33.97 12.69
CA PHE A 580 -7.74 34.75 11.53
C PHE A 580 -8.61 34.36 10.35
N SER A 581 -9.68 35.12 10.09
CA SER A 581 -10.62 34.84 9.01
C SER A 581 -10.30 35.70 7.79
N ILE A 582 -9.88 35.06 6.69
CA ILE A 582 -9.46 35.74 5.46
C ILE A 582 -10.35 35.28 4.29
N ARG A 583 -11.08 36.20 3.68
CA ARG A 583 -12.10 35.90 2.67
C ARG A 583 -11.90 36.71 1.40
N ASN A 584 -12.18 36.05 0.26
CA ASN A 584 -12.28 36.67 -1.07
C ASN A 584 -11.15 37.68 -1.37
N ASP A 585 -11.48 38.96 -1.64
CA ASP A 585 -10.54 40.04 -1.99
C ASP A 585 -9.46 40.30 -0.93
N LYS A 586 -9.69 39.91 0.31
CA LYS A 586 -8.70 39.98 1.38
C LYS A 586 -7.70 38.80 1.34
N ALA A 587 -8.02 37.71 0.62
CA ALA A 587 -7.18 36.54 0.52
C ALA A 587 -6.08 36.71 -0.56
N ILE A 588 -5.22 37.70 -0.35
CA ILE A 588 -4.00 37.94 -1.14
C ILE A 588 -2.76 37.51 -0.32
N LYS A 589 -1.66 37.18 -1.03
CA LYS A 589 -0.41 36.70 -0.39
C LYS A 589 0.02 37.59 0.77
N ALA A 590 0.02 38.90 0.59
CA ALA A 590 0.43 39.86 1.63
C ALA A 590 -0.37 39.74 2.92
N ASN A 591 -1.70 39.65 2.84
CA ASN A 591 -2.57 39.57 4.02
C ASN A 591 -2.45 38.22 4.73
N ILE A 592 -2.35 37.12 3.94
CA ILE A 592 -2.15 35.77 4.49
C ILE A 592 -0.82 35.72 5.25
N PHE A 593 0.28 36.22 4.64
CA PHE A 593 1.58 36.30 5.30
C PHE A 593 1.57 37.23 6.54
N ALA A 594 0.82 38.32 6.49
CA ALA A 594 0.68 39.19 7.67
C ALA A 594 0.05 38.44 8.85
N ALA A 595 -1.01 37.65 8.62
CA ALA A 595 -1.59 36.81 9.65
C ALA A 595 -0.62 35.74 10.17
N LEU A 596 0.04 35.04 9.25
CA LEU A 596 1.03 34.01 9.60
C LEU A 596 2.22 34.59 10.39
N ASN A 597 2.71 35.75 10.03
CA ASN A 597 3.80 36.45 10.76
C ASN A 597 3.36 36.90 12.16
N GLN A 598 2.10 37.33 12.34
CA GLN A 598 1.59 37.62 13.68
C GLN A 598 1.59 36.35 14.55
N ILE A 599 1.20 35.20 14.00
CA ILE A 599 1.25 33.93 14.70
C ILE A 599 2.69 33.55 15.05
N LYS A 600 3.61 33.66 14.08
CA LYS A 600 5.05 33.39 14.27
C LYS A 600 5.64 34.17 15.46
N THR A 601 5.23 35.43 15.66
CA THR A 601 5.75 36.25 16.75
C THR A 601 5.11 35.96 18.11
N LYS A 602 3.94 35.33 18.15
CA LYS A 602 3.14 35.18 19.39
C LYS A 602 3.04 33.73 19.87
N ALA A 603 3.11 32.76 18.98
CA ALA A 603 2.91 31.37 19.30
C ALA A 603 4.07 30.79 20.11
N LEU A 604 3.74 30.09 21.18
CA LEU A 604 4.66 29.38 22.05
C LEU A 604 4.69 27.89 21.71
N GLU A 605 5.65 27.16 22.24
CA GLU A 605 5.85 25.73 21.94
C GLU A 605 4.62 24.86 22.28
N GLN A 606 3.89 25.20 23.34
CA GLN A 606 2.69 24.49 23.77
C GLN A 606 1.45 24.76 22.91
N ASP A 607 1.43 25.86 22.14
CA ASP A 607 0.27 26.28 21.36
C ASP A 607 -0.01 25.35 20.18
N MET A 608 -1.22 25.48 19.62
CA MET A 608 -1.65 24.77 18.43
C MET A 608 -1.96 25.75 17.30
N ILE A 609 -1.70 25.32 16.07
CA ILE A 609 -2.09 26.05 14.85
C ILE A 609 -2.92 25.11 13.98
N VAL A 610 -4.05 25.63 13.51
CA VAL A 610 -4.85 25.02 12.46
C VAL A 610 -4.96 26.03 11.32
N VAL A 611 -4.53 25.61 10.14
CA VAL A 611 -4.69 26.36 8.88
C VAL A 611 -5.66 25.61 7.99
N TYR A 612 -6.80 26.20 7.71
CA TYR A 612 -7.78 25.69 6.75
C TYR A 612 -7.80 26.61 5.53
N TYR A 613 -7.74 26.02 4.35
CA TYR A 613 -7.84 26.73 3.07
C TYR A 613 -8.88 26.05 2.18
N ALA A 614 -9.81 26.83 1.66
CA ALA A 614 -10.74 26.43 0.60
C ALA A 614 -10.58 27.37 -0.61
N GLY A 615 -10.23 26.80 -1.77
CA GLY A 615 -9.92 27.54 -2.99
C GLY A 615 -9.18 26.71 -4.03
N HIS A 616 -8.53 27.34 -4.99
CA HIS A 616 -7.73 26.63 -5.99
C HIS A 616 -6.32 26.31 -5.52
N GLY A 617 -5.86 25.12 -5.90
CA GLY A 617 -4.46 24.70 -5.86
C GLY A 617 -3.92 24.46 -7.29
N VAL A 618 -2.63 24.64 -7.52
CA VAL A 618 -2.02 24.43 -8.84
C VAL A 618 -0.55 24.03 -8.73
N MET A 619 -0.12 23.15 -9.64
CA MET A 619 1.29 22.83 -9.84
C MET A 619 1.89 23.77 -10.91
N SER A 620 3.10 24.28 -10.65
CA SER A 620 3.86 25.01 -11.70
C SER A 620 4.19 24.10 -12.88
N SER A 621 4.42 24.70 -14.04
CA SER A 621 4.73 23.99 -15.30
C SER A 621 6.23 23.79 -15.52
N GLY A 622 7.09 24.42 -14.72
CA GLY A 622 8.54 24.36 -14.83
C GLY A 622 9.13 22.96 -14.60
N ALA A 623 10.43 22.82 -14.84
CA ALA A 623 11.15 21.56 -14.62
C ALA A 623 11.11 21.12 -13.14
N GLU A 624 11.19 22.06 -12.23
CA GLU A 624 10.95 21.86 -10.80
C GLU A 624 9.48 22.18 -10.51
N LYS A 625 8.64 21.15 -10.54
CA LYS A 625 7.21 21.27 -10.25
C LYS A 625 7.01 21.64 -8.79
N GLU A 626 6.40 22.77 -8.50
CA GLU A 626 6.05 23.23 -7.15
C GLU A 626 4.55 23.46 -7.02
N PHE A 627 3.98 23.06 -5.90
CA PHE A 627 2.58 23.29 -5.57
C PHE A 627 2.39 24.71 -5.04
N TYR A 628 1.30 25.37 -5.48
CA TYR A 628 0.87 26.69 -5.03
C TYR A 628 -0.59 26.71 -4.58
N ILE A 629 -0.85 27.27 -3.42
CA ILE A 629 -2.17 27.80 -3.04
C ILE A 629 -2.38 29.09 -3.84
N VAL A 630 -3.58 29.25 -4.40
CA VAL A 630 -3.91 30.33 -5.33
C VAL A 630 -4.69 31.44 -4.63
N PRO A 631 -4.08 32.62 -4.33
CA PRO A 631 -4.78 33.78 -3.79
C PRO A 631 -5.73 34.44 -4.79
N HIS A 632 -6.64 35.28 -4.26
CA HIS A 632 -7.69 35.99 -5.02
C HIS A 632 -7.16 36.76 -6.26
N ASP A 633 -5.99 37.39 -6.16
CA ASP A 633 -5.45 38.26 -7.19
C ASP A 633 -4.60 37.56 -8.26
N VAL A 634 -4.51 36.23 -8.22
CA VAL A 634 -3.97 35.41 -9.31
C VAL A 634 -5.02 35.33 -10.43
N THR A 635 -4.68 35.80 -11.61
CA THR A 635 -5.61 35.92 -12.73
C THR A 635 -5.45 34.83 -13.80
N GLN A 636 -4.38 34.03 -13.71
CA GLN A 636 -4.11 32.92 -14.63
C GLN A 636 -3.42 31.78 -13.86
N LEU A 637 -4.00 30.59 -13.93
CA LEU A 637 -3.53 29.41 -13.18
C LEU A 637 -2.43 28.64 -13.90
N TYR A 638 -2.42 28.63 -15.21
CA TYR A 638 -1.53 27.81 -16.03
C TYR A 638 -0.73 28.64 -17.01
N GLY A 639 0.54 28.22 -17.28
CA GLY A 639 1.40 28.88 -18.27
C GLY A 639 1.95 30.24 -17.83
N ARG A 640 1.82 30.62 -16.56
CA ARG A 640 2.35 31.86 -15.98
C ARG A 640 2.96 31.59 -14.61
N ASP A 641 4.02 30.78 -14.62
CA ASP A 641 4.77 30.44 -13.39
C ASP A 641 5.39 31.67 -12.72
N ASP A 642 5.71 32.71 -13.49
CA ASP A 642 6.11 34.03 -12.99
C ASP A 642 5.04 34.67 -12.07
N MET A 643 3.77 34.59 -12.47
CA MET A 643 2.66 35.10 -11.65
C MET A 643 2.45 34.23 -10.41
N LEU A 644 2.56 32.90 -10.53
CA LEU A 644 2.43 32.00 -9.39
C LEU A 644 3.57 32.26 -8.38
N ALA A 645 4.81 32.43 -8.82
CA ALA A 645 5.93 32.77 -7.95
C ALA A 645 5.71 34.10 -7.22
N ALA A 646 5.19 35.12 -7.92
CA ALA A 646 4.96 36.45 -7.36
C ALA A 646 3.79 36.52 -6.39
N LYS A 647 2.66 35.88 -6.72
CA LYS A 647 1.37 36.03 -6.01
C LYS A 647 0.87 34.76 -5.32
N GLY A 648 1.25 33.58 -5.78
CA GLY A 648 0.91 32.30 -5.17
C GLY A 648 1.63 32.09 -3.84
N ILE A 649 1.11 31.19 -3.03
CA ILE A 649 1.79 30.72 -1.80
C ILE A 649 2.32 29.33 -2.12
N SER A 650 3.65 29.20 -2.20
CA SER A 650 4.29 27.95 -2.59
C SER A 650 4.34 26.92 -1.44
N ALA A 651 4.55 25.64 -1.78
CA ALA A 651 4.85 24.61 -0.78
C ALA A 651 6.09 24.98 0.04
N SER A 652 7.08 25.60 -0.58
CA SER A 652 8.28 26.12 0.11
C SER A 652 7.94 27.24 1.10
N ASP A 653 7.04 28.17 0.75
CA ASP A 653 6.54 29.19 1.67
C ASP A 653 5.86 28.55 2.89
N LEU A 654 4.99 27.55 2.68
CA LEU A 654 4.29 26.85 3.75
C LEU A 654 5.25 26.04 4.63
N ARG A 655 6.25 25.41 4.04
CA ARG A 655 7.30 24.69 4.79
C ARG A 655 8.09 25.65 5.69
N ASN A 656 8.51 26.78 5.17
CA ASN A 656 9.26 27.78 5.94
C ASN A 656 8.40 28.29 7.10
N PHE A 657 7.13 28.59 6.84
CA PHE A 657 6.20 29.00 7.88
C PHE A 657 6.06 27.91 8.97
N ALA A 658 5.78 26.67 8.58
CA ALA A 658 5.64 25.56 9.53
C ALA A 658 6.91 25.33 10.37
N SER A 659 8.09 25.50 9.77
CA SER A 659 9.38 25.35 10.46
C SER A 659 9.64 26.50 11.42
N ASP A 660 9.35 27.73 11.04
CA ASP A 660 9.69 28.95 11.76
C ASP A 660 8.81 29.23 12.99
N ILE A 661 7.62 28.64 13.04
CA ILE A 661 6.70 28.81 14.18
C ILE A 661 7.09 27.89 15.33
N ASN A 662 7.09 28.42 16.57
CA ASN A 662 7.44 27.64 17.74
C ASN A 662 6.40 26.57 18.11
N ALA A 663 5.10 26.80 17.83
CA ALA A 663 4.05 25.85 18.14
C ALA A 663 4.33 24.46 17.57
N GLN A 664 4.31 23.44 18.44
CA GLN A 664 4.68 22.08 18.03
C GLN A 664 3.50 21.26 17.47
N LYS A 665 2.26 21.72 17.66
CA LYS A 665 1.04 21.10 17.13
C LYS A 665 0.53 21.91 15.95
N GLN A 666 0.71 21.39 14.74
CA GLN A 666 0.33 22.10 13.52
C GLN A 666 -0.50 21.19 12.62
N VAL A 667 -1.63 21.69 12.14
CA VAL A 667 -2.54 21.00 11.21
C VAL A 667 -2.83 21.91 10.03
N PHE A 668 -2.63 21.40 8.84
CA PHE A 668 -2.96 22.06 7.59
C PHE A 668 -4.05 21.25 6.87
N ILE A 669 -5.16 21.89 6.57
CA ILE A 669 -6.32 21.29 5.90
C ILE A 669 -6.54 22.06 4.61
N LEU A 670 -6.35 21.39 3.47
CA LEU A 670 -6.46 21.99 2.15
C LEU A 670 -7.67 21.43 1.41
N ASP A 671 -8.74 22.22 1.32
CA ASP A 671 -9.85 21.95 0.41
C ASP A 671 -9.59 22.68 -0.91
N ALA A 672 -8.63 22.14 -1.64
CA ALA A 672 -8.16 22.72 -2.89
C ALA A 672 -8.36 21.73 -4.05
N CYS A 673 -8.99 22.20 -5.12
CA CYS A 673 -9.23 21.41 -6.32
C CYS A 673 -8.32 21.88 -7.45
N GLN A 674 -7.85 20.94 -8.25
CA GLN A 674 -7.28 21.29 -9.55
C GLN A 674 -8.38 21.55 -10.59
N SER A 675 -8.32 22.66 -11.27
CA SER A 675 -9.27 23.04 -12.32
C SER A 675 -8.80 22.67 -13.74
N ALA A 676 -7.95 21.66 -13.92
CA ALA A 676 -7.36 21.30 -15.21
C ALA A 676 -8.18 20.24 -15.98
N GLY A 677 -8.15 20.34 -17.32
CA GLY A 677 -8.80 19.36 -18.21
C GLY A 677 -8.20 17.95 -18.13
N ALA A 678 -9.02 16.96 -18.43
CA ALA A 678 -8.89 15.54 -18.06
C ALA A 678 -7.59 14.78 -18.45
N LEU A 679 -6.80 15.20 -19.42
CA LEU A 679 -5.62 14.45 -19.90
C LEU A 679 -4.30 14.81 -19.17
N ASP A 680 -4.18 16.03 -18.65
CA ASP A 680 -3.01 16.50 -17.89
C ASP A 680 -3.21 16.38 -16.36
N ALA A 681 -4.40 16.00 -15.92
CA ALA A 681 -4.78 16.03 -14.52
C ALA A 681 -4.08 14.93 -13.69
N LEU A 682 -3.82 13.77 -14.29
CA LEU A 682 -3.21 12.60 -13.64
C LEU A 682 -1.77 12.86 -13.17
N ASP A 683 -0.92 13.33 -14.07
CA ASP A 683 0.50 13.61 -13.77
C ASP A 683 0.66 14.77 -12.79
N ARG A 684 -0.22 15.78 -12.88
CA ARG A 684 -0.18 16.95 -12.01
C ARG A 684 -0.65 16.62 -10.61
N GLY A 685 -1.70 15.81 -10.49
CA GLY A 685 -2.21 15.38 -9.19
C GLY A 685 -1.23 14.51 -8.41
N ALA A 686 -0.53 13.58 -9.06
CA ALA A 686 0.52 12.79 -8.40
C ALA A 686 1.69 13.69 -7.94
N ALA A 687 2.03 14.72 -8.71
CA ALA A 687 3.07 15.66 -8.32
C ALA A 687 2.66 16.53 -7.12
N GLU A 688 1.38 16.95 -7.06
CA GLU A 688 0.82 17.67 -5.91
C GLU A 688 0.82 16.80 -4.65
N GLU A 689 0.32 15.58 -4.77
CA GLU A 689 0.30 14.61 -3.67
C GLU A 689 1.71 14.34 -3.14
N LYS A 690 2.69 14.18 -4.04
CA LYS A 690 4.10 14.04 -3.66
C LYS A 690 4.61 15.27 -2.92
N ALA A 691 4.35 16.48 -3.42
CA ALA A 691 4.80 17.72 -2.80
C ALA A 691 4.21 17.89 -1.38
N ILE A 692 2.94 17.58 -1.18
CA ILE A 692 2.27 17.67 0.12
C ILE A 692 2.79 16.59 1.08
N ALA A 693 3.00 15.35 0.61
CA ALA A 693 3.56 14.29 1.43
C ALA A 693 4.99 14.62 1.90
N GLN A 694 5.83 15.15 1.00
CA GLN A 694 7.17 15.61 1.34
C GLN A 694 7.14 16.78 2.32
N LEU A 695 6.20 17.72 2.13
CA LEU A 695 6.01 18.85 3.03
C LEU A 695 5.61 18.38 4.44
N ALA A 696 4.62 17.51 4.56
CA ALA A 696 4.20 16.93 5.83
C ALA A 696 5.35 16.20 6.54
N ARG A 697 6.10 15.40 5.80
CA ARG A 697 7.24 14.66 6.34
C ARG A 697 8.38 15.58 6.79
N SER A 698 8.78 16.53 5.93
CA SER A 698 9.92 17.41 6.21
C SER A 698 9.67 18.35 7.39
N THR A 699 8.41 18.70 7.65
CA THR A 699 8.03 19.59 8.78
C THR A 699 7.56 18.83 10.02
N GLY A 700 7.20 17.54 9.87
CA GLY A 700 6.64 16.74 10.95
C GLY A 700 5.24 17.20 11.37
N THR A 701 4.46 17.74 10.46
CA THR A 701 3.13 18.30 10.70
C THR A 701 2.04 17.42 10.06
N PHE A 702 0.77 17.72 10.36
CA PHE A 702 -0.37 17.02 9.80
C PHE A 702 -0.93 17.77 8.59
N TRP A 703 -1.14 17.05 7.50
CA TRP A 703 -1.71 17.59 6.28
C TRP A 703 -2.88 16.74 5.82
N ILE A 704 -4.05 17.35 5.63
CA ILE A 704 -5.25 16.71 5.12
C ILE A 704 -5.68 17.46 3.87
N THR A 705 -5.87 16.75 2.76
CA THR A 705 -6.26 17.34 1.48
C THR A 705 -7.54 16.71 0.95
N SER A 706 -8.35 17.51 0.25
CA SER A 706 -9.68 17.10 -0.21
C SER A 706 -9.68 16.11 -1.36
N THR A 707 -8.61 16.05 -2.16
CA THR A 707 -8.54 15.19 -3.34
C THR A 707 -7.17 14.56 -3.52
N GLY A 708 -7.18 13.29 -3.97
CA GLY A 708 -6.04 12.68 -4.63
C GLY A 708 -5.98 13.10 -6.11
N ALA A 709 -4.96 12.61 -6.81
CA ALA A 709 -4.46 13.06 -8.10
C ALA A 709 -5.43 13.10 -9.29
N GLU A 710 -6.62 12.51 -9.24
CA GLU A 710 -7.48 12.34 -10.41
C GLU A 710 -8.87 13.01 -10.31
N GLN A 711 -9.16 13.72 -9.22
CA GLN A 711 -10.55 14.11 -8.94
C GLN A 711 -10.73 15.60 -8.67
N PHE A 712 -11.81 16.14 -9.20
CA PHE A 712 -12.26 17.49 -8.85
C PHE A 712 -12.97 17.47 -7.50
N ALA A 713 -12.54 18.31 -6.56
CA ALA A 713 -13.34 18.53 -5.35
C ALA A 713 -14.71 19.04 -5.77
N THR A 714 -15.72 18.50 -5.18
CA THR A 714 -17.05 18.65 -5.70
C THR A 714 -17.94 19.41 -4.76
N GLU A 715 -18.47 20.49 -5.31
CA GLU A 715 -19.53 21.27 -4.70
C GLU A 715 -20.88 20.56 -4.87
N PHE A 716 -21.67 20.48 -3.81
CA PHE A 716 -23.02 19.92 -3.87
C PHE A 716 -24.02 20.84 -3.20
N ALA A 717 -24.89 21.45 -4.01
CA ALA A 717 -25.84 22.49 -3.58
C ALA A 717 -26.72 22.06 -2.39
N LYS A 718 -27.09 20.78 -2.28
CA LYS A 718 -27.93 20.28 -1.18
C LYS A 718 -27.22 20.28 0.19
N LEU A 719 -25.89 20.23 0.22
CA LEU A 719 -25.11 20.21 1.46
C LEU A 719 -24.74 21.62 1.93
N GLY A 720 -24.80 22.64 1.05
CA GLY A 720 -24.35 23.99 1.35
C GLY A 720 -22.83 24.12 1.53
N HIS A 721 -22.09 23.04 1.26
CA HIS A 721 -20.63 22.87 1.43
C HIS A 721 -20.05 21.97 0.35
N GLY A 722 -18.73 22.01 0.19
CA GLY A 722 -18.01 20.96 -0.49
C GLY A 722 -18.15 19.61 0.25
N ILE A 723 -18.13 18.48 -0.46
CA ILE A 723 -18.31 17.15 0.15
C ILE A 723 -17.23 16.89 1.22
N PHE A 724 -15.98 17.25 0.93
CA PHE A 724 -14.88 17.12 1.88
C PHE A 724 -15.12 17.93 3.15
N THR A 725 -15.46 19.22 3.00
CA THR A 725 -15.73 20.07 4.15
C THR A 725 -16.98 19.64 4.90
N TYR A 726 -18.02 19.15 4.22
CA TYR A 726 -19.18 18.59 4.90
C TYR A 726 -18.77 17.42 5.83
N ALA A 727 -18.00 16.46 5.33
CA ALA A 727 -17.48 15.35 6.14
C ALA A 727 -16.56 15.85 7.27
N LEU A 728 -15.74 16.86 7.02
CA LEU A 728 -14.89 17.49 8.02
C LEU A 728 -15.71 18.10 9.18
N LEU A 729 -16.76 18.84 8.85
CA LEU A 729 -17.67 19.45 9.83
C LEU A 729 -18.41 18.40 10.65
N GLU A 730 -18.90 17.34 10.02
CA GLU A 730 -19.53 16.20 10.68
C GLU A 730 -18.56 15.49 11.65
N GLY A 731 -17.33 15.22 11.17
CA GLY A 731 -16.28 14.61 11.98
C GLY A 731 -15.88 15.42 13.19
N ILE A 732 -15.60 16.72 13.02
CA ILE A 732 -15.29 17.64 14.13
C ILE A 732 -16.49 17.82 15.04
N GLY A 733 -17.71 17.69 14.52
CA GLY A 733 -18.97 17.72 15.28
C GLY A 733 -19.15 16.54 16.25
N GLY A 734 -18.34 15.49 16.15
CA GLY A 734 -18.34 14.32 17.03
C GLY A 734 -18.43 12.97 16.31
N ALA A 735 -18.76 12.93 15.03
CA ALA A 735 -18.92 11.67 14.30
C ALA A 735 -17.58 10.89 14.15
N ALA A 736 -16.45 11.58 14.23
CA ALA A 736 -15.14 10.97 14.13
C ALA A 736 -14.58 10.43 15.44
N ASP A 737 -15.23 10.67 16.59
CA ASP A 737 -14.88 10.05 17.89
C ASP A 737 -15.33 8.58 17.89
N THR A 738 -14.53 7.73 17.25
CA THR A 738 -14.86 6.32 17.02
C THR A 738 -14.70 5.46 18.28
N ASN A 739 -13.79 5.83 19.16
CA ASN A 739 -13.54 5.13 20.43
C ASN A 739 -14.46 5.59 21.56
N LYS A 740 -15.25 6.68 21.35
CA LYS A 740 -16.22 7.28 22.27
C LYS A 740 -15.62 7.74 23.61
N ASP A 741 -14.36 8.17 23.57
CA ASP A 741 -13.69 8.70 24.76
C ASP A 741 -13.96 10.20 24.98
N GLN A 742 -14.81 10.81 24.13
CA GLN A 742 -15.19 12.22 24.11
C GLN A 742 -14.05 13.18 23.73
N ARG A 743 -13.01 12.64 23.13
CA ARG A 743 -11.89 13.40 22.60
C ARG A 743 -11.73 13.08 21.12
N LEU A 744 -11.63 14.09 20.31
CA LEU A 744 -11.33 13.91 18.91
C LEU A 744 -9.84 14.17 18.68
N THR A 745 -9.12 13.16 18.28
CA THR A 745 -7.73 13.29 17.85
C THR A 745 -7.63 13.60 16.36
N ILE A 746 -6.49 14.14 15.93
CA ILE A 746 -6.28 14.45 14.51
C ILE A 746 -6.25 13.18 13.66
N ARG A 747 -5.79 12.05 14.22
CA ARG A 747 -5.76 10.76 13.54
C ARG A 747 -7.16 10.19 13.34
N GLU A 748 -8.02 10.25 14.36
CA GLU A 748 -9.42 9.84 14.24
C GLU A 748 -10.15 10.66 13.17
N LEU A 749 -9.94 11.99 13.18
CA LEU A 749 -10.51 12.88 12.16
C LEU A 749 -10.02 12.51 10.77
N SER A 750 -8.71 12.28 10.59
CA SER A 750 -8.14 11.88 9.30
C SER A 750 -8.75 10.56 8.79
N THR A 751 -8.81 9.55 9.65
CA THR A 751 -9.40 8.25 9.30
C THR A 751 -10.89 8.37 8.96
N TYR A 752 -11.63 9.19 9.71
CA TYR A 752 -13.04 9.44 9.42
C TYR A 752 -13.24 10.07 8.04
N ILE A 753 -12.47 11.11 7.71
CA ILE A 753 -12.53 11.81 6.43
C ILE A 753 -12.18 10.87 5.27
N GLU A 754 -11.11 10.08 5.41
CA GLU A 754 -10.67 9.14 4.38
C GLU A 754 -11.70 8.05 4.06
N ASN A 755 -12.56 7.71 5.02
CA ASN A 755 -13.66 6.76 4.83
C ASN A 755 -14.96 7.45 4.37
N LYS A 756 -15.32 8.58 4.98
CA LYS A 756 -16.62 9.23 4.78
C LYS A 756 -16.75 9.97 3.45
N VAL A 757 -15.69 10.61 2.99
CA VAL A 757 -15.72 11.38 1.73
C VAL A 757 -15.94 10.47 0.52
N PRO A 758 -15.25 9.31 0.37
CA PRO A 758 -15.54 8.38 -0.72
C PRO A 758 -16.99 7.87 -0.69
N GLU A 759 -17.50 7.50 0.48
CA GLU A 759 -18.88 7.05 0.65
C GLU A 759 -19.89 8.11 0.17
N LEU A 760 -19.76 9.34 0.67
CA LEU A 760 -20.65 10.43 0.33
C LEU A 760 -20.58 10.81 -1.15
N SER A 761 -19.37 10.88 -1.71
CA SER A 761 -19.18 11.28 -3.11
C SER A 761 -19.71 10.21 -4.07
N GLU A 762 -19.52 8.92 -3.77
CA GLU A 762 -20.09 7.84 -4.56
C GLU A 762 -21.62 7.85 -4.51
N GLN A 763 -22.22 8.03 -3.32
CA GLN A 763 -23.69 8.14 -3.16
C GLN A 763 -24.28 9.34 -3.88
N LEU A 764 -23.62 10.48 -3.86
CA LEU A 764 -24.15 11.73 -4.39
C LEU A 764 -23.88 11.94 -5.88
N LYS A 765 -22.82 11.29 -6.44
CA LYS A 765 -22.30 11.55 -7.77
C LYS A 765 -22.00 10.31 -8.61
N GLY A 766 -22.02 9.13 -7.99
CA GLY A 766 -21.64 7.89 -8.66
C GLY A 766 -20.12 7.71 -8.87
N THR A 767 -19.29 8.62 -8.32
CA THR A 767 -17.83 8.53 -8.35
C THR A 767 -17.26 8.90 -6.99
N ALA A 768 -16.39 8.04 -6.45
CA ALA A 768 -15.77 8.26 -5.16
C ALA A 768 -14.67 9.33 -5.25
N GLN A 769 -14.66 10.28 -4.32
CA GLN A 769 -13.60 11.27 -4.10
C GLN A 769 -12.73 10.77 -2.95
N PHE A 770 -11.41 10.73 -3.13
CA PHE A 770 -10.50 10.21 -2.13
C PHE A 770 -9.60 11.31 -1.56
N PRO A 771 -9.84 11.75 -0.32
CA PRO A 771 -8.94 12.65 0.38
C PRO A 771 -7.65 11.92 0.76
N SER A 772 -6.58 12.68 0.99
CA SER A 772 -5.30 12.15 1.48
C SER A 772 -4.93 12.81 2.80
N ALA A 773 -4.49 12.00 3.76
CA ALA A 773 -4.00 12.49 5.04
C ALA A 773 -2.56 12.04 5.29
N TYR A 774 -1.67 12.99 5.51
CA TYR A 774 -0.26 12.75 5.79
C TYR A 774 0.05 13.10 7.24
N SER A 775 0.33 12.08 8.04
CA SER A 775 0.58 12.18 9.47
C SER A 775 1.98 11.71 9.80
N PHE A 776 2.93 12.62 9.91
CA PHE A 776 4.29 12.32 10.36
C PHE A 776 4.56 12.78 11.79
N GLY A 777 3.56 13.38 12.44
CA GLY A 777 3.61 13.89 13.81
C GLY A 777 3.05 12.92 14.86
N ASN A 778 3.18 13.32 16.14
CA ASN A 778 2.48 12.67 17.24
C ASN A 778 0.99 13.03 17.19
N ASP A 779 0.13 12.08 17.50
CA ASP A 779 -1.30 12.32 17.61
C ASP A 779 -1.64 13.22 18.79
N PHE A 780 -2.66 14.06 18.66
CA PHE A 780 -3.13 14.95 19.71
C PHE A 780 -4.60 15.32 19.54
N PRO A 781 -5.31 15.65 20.64
CA PRO A 781 -6.70 16.04 20.56
C PRO A 781 -6.85 17.46 19.97
N ILE A 782 -7.88 17.63 19.12
CA ILE A 782 -8.28 18.91 18.52
C ILE A 782 -9.66 19.38 18.99
N ALA A 783 -10.47 18.48 19.54
CA ALA A 783 -11.77 18.79 20.11
C ALA A 783 -12.06 17.91 21.35
N VAL A 784 -12.96 18.38 22.20
CA VAL A 784 -13.50 17.62 23.34
C VAL A 784 -15.00 17.86 23.41
N PHE A 785 -15.75 16.77 23.53
CA PHE A 785 -17.21 16.80 23.61
C PHE A 785 -17.65 16.77 25.07
N GLU A 786 -18.41 17.78 25.49
CA GLU A 786 -19.05 17.78 26.80
C GLU A 786 -20.29 16.87 26.75
N LYS A 787 -20.55 16.14 27.85
CA LYS A 787 -21.72 15.28 27.98
C LYS A 787 -23.02 16.07 27.97
#